data_6ec85c6cd98274d2391357747ce8b643
#
_entry.id   6ec85c6cd98274d2391357747ce8b643
#
_cell.length_a   1.000
_cell.length_b   1.000
_cell.length_c   1.000
_cell.angle_alpha   90.00
_cell.angle_beta   90.00
_cell.angle_gamma   90.00
#
_symmetry.space_group_name_H-M   'P 1'
#
loop_
_entity.id
_entity.type
_entity.pdbx_description
1 polymer ?
#
loop_
_entity_poly.entity_id
_entity_poly.type
_entity_poly.pdbx_seq_one_letter_code
_entity_poly.pdbx_strand_id
1 'polypeptide(L)'
;MTENTESAVNKVTQKLTAILDVLAPIKTIQTRTHYDPWLSKATKKKINERNSAQKKAARTNLESDWKEYKKKRNKVNSILKTEKTTWQEKKVSEFGSDSSSIWKNLKRWLCWSIDEGIIYTKPADLVRVMNLFFVNKVQKLRQKLPHNPGDPISLVQKLMQNRSCSFELRPVHPEEVYKILSKLKSSSSCGVDEISSSVLKLIKNEITPVLTHIVNLSISQKTFPQYWKKARVIPLHKKDELLYPKNYRPVSLLPVFSKVLERCIFVQMVSYLEENNLLHPAHHGFRAKHSTVTALLQMFDTWIDAFEQNEVSAVLMLDMSAAFDVVDHAILLSKLELYGFRECALSWIASYLMNRSQSVYIEGHLSDSLSVECGVPQGSILGPLLYVLYTNDLPEAVHEHHLQQDHQQGDHLYNINCHACGGLCLYADDSTFSLSSGNMEELNANLDKKYQDIAKYMDKNRLILNSEKTNLLIMTSARKHANHQDFGIYLDTGSEHILPLNEEKLLGVNLSNCLSWNKHVRDTKQSLVSTLTSRINALAKICQYTSFINRKMVANGIVMSYLTYLIPLYGGCPEYLLTGLQTLQNRAARLVTNSNWYTPSSIMLSQIGWLNVRQMIIFHSLVLVFKTKQDMKPVYLYNKISTRFNVDTRLAATNGIREVRKIKTKIGKQSFLPRTIDQWNNLPPDIRTITSLKKFKMKLKLWVKQNL
;
A
#
# COMPACT_ATOMS: atom_id res chain seq x y z
N MET A 1 -6.13 43.50 -17.21
CA MET A 1 -6.81 42.19 -17.28
C MET A 1 -6.18 41.30 -16.22
N THR A 2 -6.93 40.90 -15.22
CA THR A 2 -6.45 39.93 -14.19
C THR A 2 -6.13 38.59 -14.87
N GLU A 3 -4.95 38.06 -14.66
CA GLU A 3 -4.55 36.79 -15.24
C GLU A 3 -5.46 35.64 -14.77
N ASN A 4 -5.93 34.80 -15.71
CA ASN A 4 -6.82 33.67 -15.39
C ASN A 4 -5.93 32.42 -15.17
N THR A 5 -6.31 31.55 -14.22
CA THR A 5 -5.64 30.28 -13.88
C THR A 5 -5.37 29.42 -15.13
N GLU A 6 -6.34 29.30 -16.04
CA GLU A 6 -6.18 28.52 -17.29
C GLU A 6 -5.11 29.12 -18.20
N SER A 7 -5.06 30.44 -18.34
CA SER A 7 -4.05 31.13 -19.14
C SER A 7 -2.65 30.92 -18.56
N ALA A 8 -2.49 31.03 -17.24
CA ALA A 8 -1.23 30.81 -16.57
C ALA A 8 -0.72 29.36 -16.75
N VAL A 9 -1.60 28.37 -16.58
CA VAL A 9 -1.28 26.95 -16.77
C VAL A 9 -0.88 26.66 -18.22
N ASN A 10 -1.64 27.16 -19.18
CA ASN A 10 -1.34 26.95 -20.61
C ASN A 10 0.00 27.57 -21.00
N LYS A 11 0.30 28.80 -20.57
CA LYS A 11 1.58 29.48 -20.84
C LYS A 11 2.77 28.68 -20.29
N VAL A 12 2.67 28.17 -19.03
CA VAL A 12 3.76 27.40 -18.41
C VAL A 12 3.93 26.06 -19.10
N THR A 13 2.84 25.36 -19.37
CA THR A 13 2.90 24.06 -20.06
C THR A 13 3.52 24.20 -21.46
N GLN A 14 3.03 25.15 -22.26
CA GLN A 14 3.56 25.40 -23.60
C GLN A 14 5.04 25.76 -23.60
N LYS A 15 5.47 26.66 -22.72
CA LYS A 15 6.89 27.04 -22.61
C LYS A 15 7.77 25.88 -22.20
N LEU A 16 7.36 25.09 -21.24
CA LEU A 16 8.13 23.91 -20.80
C LEU A 16 8.19 22.83 -21.89
N THR A 17 7.07 22.56 -22.56
CA THR A 17 7.06 21.59 -23.68
C THR A 17 7.98 22.07 -24.81
N ALA A 18 7.91 23.33 -25.20
CA ALA A 18 8.80 23.88 -26.22
C ALA A 18 10.30 23.79 -25.86
N ILE A 19 10.62 24.02 -24.57
CA ILE A 19 12.01 23.85 -24.09
C ILE A 19 12.42 22.39 -24.14
N LEU A 20 11.54 21.45 -23.73
CA LEU A 20 11.81 20.01 -23.74
C LEU A 20 11.97 19.49 -25.18
N ASP A 21 11.19 19.96 -26.14
CA ASP A 21 11.28 19.57 -27.52
C ASP A 21 12.64 19.95 -28.14
N VAL A 22 13.23 21.07 -27.67
CA VAL A 22 14.58 21.49 -28.09
C VAL A 22 15.68 20.72 -27.37
N LEU A 23 15.59 20.60 -26.04
CA LEU A 23 16.66 20.02 -25.22
C LEU A 23 16.65 18.48 -25.18
N ALA A 24 15.47 17.87 -25.28
CA ALA A 24 15.26 16.44 -25.17
C ALA A 24 14.21 15.94 -26.18
N PRO A 25 14.45 16.11 -27.50
CA PRO A 25 13.47 15.72 -28.51
C PRO A 25 13.17 14.22 -28.47
N ILE A 26 11.90 13.87 -28.70
CA ILE A 26 11.47 12.47 -28.79
C ILE A 26 12.13 11.84 -30.02
N LYS A 27 12.91 10.78 -29.80
CA LYS A 27 13.55 10.01 -30.87
C LYS A 27 12.90 8.64 -30.99
N THR A 28 12.45 8.30 -32.20
CA THR A 28 12.01 6.95 -32.53
C THR A 28 13.23 6.05 -32.69
N ILE A 29 13.35 5.03 -31.84
CA ILE A 29 14.45 4.07 -31.95
C ILE A 29 13.87 2.74 -32.42
N GLN A 30 14.34 2.24 -33.55
CA GLN A 30 14.07 0.87 -33.98
C GLN A 30 14.88 -0.10 -33.11
N THR A 31 14.21 -0.90 -32.29
CA THR A 31 14.85 -1.95 -31.51
C THR A 31 14.88 -3.24 -32.32
N ARG A 32 16.06 -3.82 -32.50
CA ARG A 32 16.21 -5.16 -33.09
C ARG A 32 15.89 -6.21 -32.04
N THR A 33 15.12 -7.22 -32.43
CA THR A 33 14.63 -8.30 -31.53
C THR A 33 15.73 -9.19 -30.95
N HIS A 34 16.95 -9.21 -31.55
CA HIS A 34 18.13 -9.94 -31.06
C HIS A 34 19.31 -8.98 -30.88
N TYR A 35 19.29 -8.24 -29.78
CA TYR A 35 20.41 -7.36 -29.41
C TYR A 35 20.93 -7.74 -28.04
N ASP A 36 22.22 -8.18 -28.01
CA ASP A 36 22.96 -8.38 -26.76
C ASP A 36 23.55 -7.02 -26.32
N PRO A 37 22.87 -6.28 -25.43
CA PRO A 37 23.24 -4.89 -25.08
C PRO A 37 24.55 -4.80 -24.29
N TRP A 38 25.05 -5.93 -23.82
CA TRP A 38 26.29 -6.07 -23.06
C TRP A 38 27.50 -6.33 -23.94
N LEU A 39 27.32 -6.60 -25.25
CA LEU A 39 28.38 -7.02 -26.14
C LEU A 39 28.97 -5.82 -26.91
N SER A 40 30.22 -5.44 -26.59
CA SER A 40 30.91 -4.32 -27.23
C SER A 40 31.29 -4.63 -28.67
N LYS A 41 31.47 -3.56 -29.51
CA LYS A 41 31.97 -3.70 -30.87
C LYS A 41 33.36 -4.35 -30.91
N ALA A 42 34.22 -4.06 -29.94
CA ALA A 42 35.56 -4.63 -29.82
C ALA A 42 35.51 -6.14 -29.59
N THR A 43 34.60 -6.61 -28.74
CA THR A 43 34.41 -8.04 -28.43
C THR A 43 33.81 -8.79 -29.63
N LYS A 44 32.89 -8.17 -30.39
CA LYS A 44 32.41 -8.74 -31.66
C LYS A 44 33.55 -8.99 -32.66
N LYS A 45 34.51 -8.08 -32.76
CA LYS A 45 35.72 -8.27 -33.61
C LYS A 45 36.52 -9.49 -33.14
N LYS A 46 36.77 -9.63 -31.82
CA LYS A 46 37.50 -10.79 -31.26
C LYS A 46 36.75 -12.10 -31.45
N ILE A 47 35.43 -12.10 -31.41
CA ILE A 47 34.61 -13.28 -31.74
C ILE A 47 34.82 -13.69 -33.18
N ASN A 48 34.84 -12.74 -34.10
CA ASN A 48 35.09 -13.02 -35.52
C ASN A 48 36.52 -13.57 -35.75
N GLU A 49 37.53 -13.02 -35.07
CA GLU A 49 38.91 -13.52 -35.10
C GLU A 49 39.02 -14.93 -34.57
N ARG A 50 38.31 -15.29 -33.51
CA ARG A 50 38.19 -16.64 -32.99
C ARG A 50 37.53 -17.59 -33.99
N ASN A 51 36.43 -17.17 -34.59
CA ASN A 51 35.69 -17.96 -35.58
C ASN A 51 36.55 -18.23 -36.84
N SER A 52 37.32 -17.22 -37.29
CA SER A 52 38.27 -17.37 -38.39
C SER A 52 39.39 -18.36 -38.06
N ALA A 53 39.93 -18.28 -36.85
CA ALA A 53 40.94 -19.24 -36.39
C ALA A 53 40.38 -20.68 -36.30
N GLN A 54 39.11 -20.83 -35.88
CA GLN A 54 38.42 -22.13 -35.85
C GLN A 54 38.28 -22.71 -37.28
N LYS A 55 37.85 -21.89 -38.24
CA LYS A 55 37.72 -22.34 -39.62
C LYS A 55 39.07 -22.72 -40.24
N LYS A 56 40.13 -21.98 -39.90
CA LYS A 56 41.49 -22.28 -40.35
C LYS A 56 41.94 -23.64 -39.77
N ALA A 57 41.83 -23.83 -38.43
CA ALA A 57 42.23 -25.07 -37.77
C ALA A 57 41.46 -26.31 -38.27
N ALA A 58 40.14 -26.15 -38.55
CA ALA A 58 39.34 -27.22 -39.15
C ALA A 58 39.72 -27.56 -40.59
N ARG A 59 40.25 -26.58 -41.36
CA ARG A 59 40.68 -26.78 -42.74
C ARG A 59 42.08 -27.39 -42.83
N THR A 60 43.00 -26.93 -41.97
CA THR A 60 44.41 -27.37 -42.00
C THR A 60 44.67 -28.62 -41.19
N ASN A 61 43.84 -28.84 -40.18
CA ASN A 61 43.97 -29.92 -39.16
C ASN A 61 45.32 -29.95 -38.43
N LEU A 62 46.12 -28.84 -38.50
CA LEU A 62 47.40 -28.73 -37.83
C LEU A 62 47.26 -28.47 -36.33
N GLU A 63 48.09 -29.13 -35.51
CA GLU A 63 48.06 -28.94 -34.05
C GLU A 63 48.37 -27.50 -33.63
N SER A 64 49.25 -26.80 -34.34
CA SER A 64 49.55 -25.38 -34.14
C SER A 64 48.32 -24.46 -34.29
N ASP A 65 47.52 -24.70 -35.35
CA ASP A 65 46.31 -23.92 -35.59
C ASP A 65 45.23 -24.21 -34.54
N TRP A 66 45.12 -25.47 -34.07
CA TRP A 66 44.24 -25.81 -32.94
C TRP A 66 44.71 -25.19 -31.63
N LYS A 67 45.99 -25.06 -31.35
CA LYS A 67 46.53 -24.33 -30.19
C LYS A 67 46.21 -22.85 -30.26
N GLU A 68 46.34 -22.22 -31.40
CA GLU A 68 45.98 -20.82 -31.63
C GLU A 68 44.48 -20.59 -31.43
N TYR A 69 43.61 -21.44 -31.99
CA TYR A 69 42.16 -21.37 -31.74
C TYR A 69 41.80 -21.51 -30.26
N LYS A 70 42.34 -22.48 -29.55
CA LYS A 70 42.12 -22.67 -28.12
C LYS A 70 42.52 -21.44 -27.34
N LYS A 71 43.64 -20.81 -27.62
CA LYS A 71 44.09 -19.54 -27.01
C LYS A 71 43.12 -18.40 -27.24
N LYS A 72 42.67 -18.18 -28.47
CA LYS A 72 41.70 -17.17 -28.84
C LYS A 72 40.32 -17.41 -28.22
N ARG A 73 39.84 -18.68 -28.19
CA ARG A 73 38.61 -19.11 -27.55
C ARG A 73 38.60 -18.76 -26.07
N ASN A 74 39.65 -19.14 -25.35
CA ASN A 74 39.74 -18.89 -23.91
C ASN A 74 39.78 -17.39 -23.62
N LYS A 75 40.49 -16.58 -24.41
CA LYS A 75 40.52 -15.14 -24.29
C LYS A 75 39.16 -14.51 -24.53
N VAL A 76 38.44 -14.95 -25.58
CA VAL A 76 37.08 -14.46 -25.88
C VAL A 76 36.10 -14.83 -24.77
N ASN A 77 36.14 -16.08 -24.26
CA ASN A 77 35.26 -16.49 -23.17
C ASN A 77 35.49 -15.70 -21.87
N SER A 78 36.74 -15.36 -21.54
CA SER A 78 37.05 -14.49 -20.40
C SER A 78 36.47 -13.09 -20.58
N ILE A 79 36.67 -12.48 -21.76
CA ILE A 79 36.14 -11.14 -22.05
C ILE A 79 34.61 -11.12 -22.02
N LEU A 80 33.95 -12.11 -22.63
CA LEU A 80 32.48 -12.24 -22.60
C LEU A 80 31.94 -12.33 -21.18
N LYS A 81 32.61 -13.11 -20.34
CA LYS A 81 32.24 -13.23 -18.93
C LYS A 81 32.37 -11.88 -18.21
N THR A 82 33.46 -11.17 -18.40
CA THR A 82 33.71 -9.86 -17.78
C THR A 82 32.72 -8.81 -18.25
N GLU A 83 32.54 -8.63 -19.57
CA GLU A 83 31.59 -7.64 -20.11
C GLU A 83 30.15 -7.88 -19.65
N LYS A 84 29.72 -9.16 -19.66
CA LYS A 84 28.40 -9.54 -19.20
C LYS A 84 28.22 -9.22 -17.70
N THR A 85 29.23 -9.55 -16.88
CA THR A 85 29.19 -9.26 -15.43
C THR A 85 29.12 -7.75 -15.18
N THR A 86 29.96 -6.95 -15.82
CA THR A 86 29.98 -5.49 -15.66
C THR A 86 28.65 -4.86 -16.08
N TRP A 87 28.08 -5.30 -17.19
CA TRP A 87 26.76 -4.83 -17.63
C TRP A 87 25.65 -5.20 -16.65
N GLN A 88 25.68 -6.42 -16.13
CA GLN A 88 24.71 -6.88 -15.15
C GLN A 88 24.82 -6.13 -13.82
N GLU A 89 26.02 -5.87 -13.35
CA GLU A 89 26.26 -5.04 -12.15
C GLU A 89 25.71 -3.63 -12.32
N LYS A 90 25.96 -3.02 -13.48
CA LYS A 90 25.40 -1.71 -13.81
C LYS A 90 23.87 -1.75 -13.81
N LYS A 91 23.26 -2.76 -14.44
CA LYS A 91 21.81 -2.90 -14.47
C LYS A 91 21.18 -3.11 -13.09
N VAL A 92 21.79 -3.89 -12.24
CA VAL A 92 21.31 -4.10 -10.86
C VAL A 92 21.46 -2.83 -10.03
N SER A 93 22.52 -2.04 -10.22
CA SER A 93 22.66 -0.75 -9.52
C SER A 93 21.57 0.28 -9.91
N GLU A 94 20.98 0.12 -11.10
CA GLU A 94 19.86 0.96 -11.58
C GLU A 94 18.48 0.56 -10.98
N PHE A 95 18.36 -0.58 -10.27
CA PHE A 95 17.05 -1.08 -9.77
C PHE A 95 16.38 -0.16 -8.74
N GLY A 96 17.12 0.77 -8.14
CA GLY A 96 16.62 1.64 -7.06
C GLY A 96 16.55 0.94 -5.71
N SER A 97 16.02 1.62 -4.70
CA SER A 97 15.93 1.12 -3.31
C SER A 97 14.54 0.60 -2.93
N ASP A 98 13.54 0.81 -3.78
CA ASP A 98 12.16 0.39 -3.55
C ASP A 98 11.96 -1.09 -3.92
N SER A 99 11.35 -1.85 -3.00
CA SER A 99 11.12 -3.30 -3.14
C SER A 99 10.32 -3.66 -4.41
N SER A 100 9.29 -2.88 -4.74
CA SER A 100 8.44 -3.12 -5.90
C SER A 100 9.21 -2.90 -7.21
N SER A 101 10.00 -1.80 -7.27
CA SER A 101 10.86 -1.48 -8.40
C SER A 101 11.93 -2.56 -8.62
N ILE A 102 12.61 -2.98 -7.56
CA ILE A 102 13.61 -4.05 -7.62
C ILE A 102 12.98 -5.34 -8.16
N TRP A 103 11.81 -5.73 -7.63
CA TRP A 103 11.14 -6.96 -8.06
C TRP A 103 10.68 -6.92 -9.51
N LYS A 104 10.10 -5.79 -9.94
CA LYS A 104 9.69 -5.56 -11.33
C LYS A 104 10.88 -5.64 -12.30
N ASN A 105 11.98 -4.97 -11.98
CA ASN A 105 13.20 -4.98 -12.80
C ASN A 105 13.84 -6.37 -12.82
N LEU A 106 13.83 -7.09 -11.69
CA LEU A 106 14.35 -8.44 -11.59
C LEU A 106 13.54 -9.45 -12.42
N LYS A 107 12.21 -9.40 -12.38
CA LYS A 107 11.35 -10.22 -13.25
C LYS A 107 11.65 -9.98 -14.72
N ARG A 108 11.73 -8.70 -15.14
CA ARG A 108 12.03 -8.32 -16.51
C ARG A 108 13.43 -8.79 -16.94
N TRP A 109 14.42 -8.71 -16.05
CA TRP A 109 15.78 -9.12 -16.35
C TRP A 109 15.95 -10.64 -16.43
N LEU A 110 15.22 -11.40 -15.60
CA LEU A 110 15.25 -12.86 -15.60
C LEU A 110 14.37 -13.50 -16.70
N CYS A 111 13.74 -12.69 -17.54
CA CYS A 111 12.78 -13.17 -18.56
C CYS A 111 11.73 -14.13 -17.94
N TRP A 112 11.38 -13.92 -16.69
CA TRP A 112 10.18 -14.57 -16.14
C TRP A 112 9.00 -13.98 -16.87
N SER A 113 8.38 -14.82 -17.72
CA SER A 113 7.35 -14.45 -18.67
C SER A 113 6.54 -13.24 -18.20
N ILE A 114 6.82 -12.08 -18.77
CA ILE A 114 5.77 -11.14 -19.03
C ILE A 114 4.92 -11.95 -19.98
N ASP A 115 3.76 -12.42 -19.53
CA ASP A 115 2.79 -13.03 -20.42
C ASP A 115 2.69 -12.12 -21.62
N GLU A 116 3.24 -12.57 -22.73
CA GLU A 116 3.24 -11.81 -23.95
C GLU A 116 1.79 -11.72 -24.37
N GLY A 117 1.22 -10.56 -24.09
CA GLY A 117 0.24 -9.88 -24.88
C GLY A 117 -1.01 -10.63 -25.26
N ILE A 118 -2.06 -10.01 -24.87
CA ILE A 118 -3.36 -10.00 -25.52
C ILE A 118 -3.10 -9.94 -27.03
N ILE A 119 -3.46 -10.99 -27.76
CA ILE A 119 -3.54 -10.98 -29.20
C ILE A 119 -4.80 -10.22 -29.60
N TYR A 120 -4.77 -8.89 -29.44
CA TYR A 120 -5.68 -8.02 -30.17
C TYR A 120 -5.03 -7.67 -31.50
N THR A 121 -5.76 -7.82 -32.56
CA THR A 121 -5.29 -7.63 -33.92
C THR A 121 -4.81 -6.21 -34.21
N LYS A 122 -5.19 -5.19 -33.41
CA LYS A 122 -4.73 -3.81 -33.51
C LYS A 122 -4.76 -3.10 -32.15
N PRO A 123 -3.64 -2.55 -31.64
CA PRO A 123 -3.58 -1.78 -30.38
C PRO A 123 -4.54 -0.57 -30.33
N ALA A 124 -4.83 0.05 -31.47
CA ALA A 124 -5.77 1.16 -31.57
C ALA A 124 -7.22 0.75 -31.20
N ASP A 125 -7.66 -0.44 -31.58
CA ASP A 125 -8.99 -0.93 -31.21
C ASP A 125 -9.08 -1.30 -29.73
N LEU A 126 -7.99 -1.83 -29.19
CA LEU A 126 -7.90 -2.20 -27.76
C LEU A 126 -8.04 -0.98 -26.84
N VAL A 127 -7.39 0.14 -27.12
CA VAL A 127 -7.49 1.34 -26.27
C VAL A 127 -8.93 1.88 -26.24
N ARG A 128 -9.64 1.81 -27.36
CA ARG A 128 -11.05 2.21 -27.48
C ARG A 128 -11.96 1.30 -26.64
N VAL A 129 -11.83 -0.02 -26.83
CA VAL A 129 -12.62 -1.01 -26.08
C VAL A 129 -12.40 -0.87 -24.58
N MET A 130 -11.16 -0.73 -24.14
CA MET A 130 -10.83 -0.54 -22.71
C MET A 130 -11.42 0.74 -22.14
N ASN A 131 -11.35 1.87 -22.89
CA ASN A 131 -11.89 3.14 -22.40
C ASN A 131 -13.41 3.10 -22.27
N LEU A 132 -14.11 2.58 -23.27
CA LEU A 132 -15.55 2.37 -23.23
C LEU A 132 -15.96 1.42 -22.10
N PHE A 133 -15.20 0.33 -21.90
CA PHE A 133 -15.47 -0.59 -20.80
C PHE A 133 -15.39 0.08 -19.43
N PHE A 134 -14.33 0.87 -19.17
CA PHE A 134 -14.14 1.51 -17.87
C PHE A 134 -15.27 2.51 -17.56
N VAL A 135 -15.66 3.33 -18.52
CA VAL A 135 -16.76 4.31 -18.36
C VAL A 135 -18.11 3.61 -18.21
N ASN A 136 -18.45 2.70 -19.15
CA ASN A 136 -19.72 2.00 -19.15
C ASN A 136 -19.92 1.09 -17.93
N LYS A 137 -18.84 0.52 -17.38
CA LYS A 137 -18.89 -0.27 -16.14
C LYS A 137 -19.50 0.53 -15.00
N VAL A 138 -19.07 1.77 -14.81
CA VAL A 138 -19.55 2.64 -13.73
C VAL A 138 -21.03 3.01 -13.96
N GLN A 139 -21.41 3.35 -15.20
CA GLN A 139 -22.80 3.64 -15.55
C GLN A 139 -23.71 2.44 -15.27
N LYS A 140 -23.34 1.24 -15.70
CA LYS A 140 -24.08 0.00 -15.43
C LYS A 140 -24.21 -0.31 -13.93
N LEU A 141 -23.17 -0.02 -13.15
CA LEU A 141 -23.23 -0.19 -11.70
C LEU A 141 -24.22 0.79 -11.07
N ARG A 142 -24.20 2.06 -11.48
CA ARG A 142 -25.13 3.07 -10.97
C ARG A 142 -26.60 2.80 -11.33
N GLN A 143 -26.89 2.19 -12.48
CA GLN A 143 -28.24 1.79 -12.89
C GLN A 143 -28.84 0.70 -11.97
N LYS A 144 -28.04 -0.05 -11.25
CA LYS A 144 -28.50 -1.07 -10.30
C LYS A 144 -28.93 -0.51 -8.93
N LEU A 145 -28.61 0.76 -8.68
CA LEU A 145 -28.92 1.39 -7.40
C LEU A 145 -30.41 1.74 -7.29
N PRO A 146 -30.99 1.67 -6.07
CA PRO A 146 -32.39 2.01 -5.85
C PRO A 146 -32.69 3.48 -6.20
N HIS A 147 -33.88 3.74 -6.73
CA HIS A 147 -34.28 5.09 -7.15
C HIS A 147 -34.47 6.07 -5.99
N ASN A 148 -34.85 5.58 -4.80
CA ASN A 148 -35.04 6.41 -3.61
C ASN A 148 -34.35 5.77 -2.40
N PRO A 149 -33.02 5.92 -2.27
CA PRO A 149 -32.25 5.22 -1.23
C PRO A 149 -32.36 5.86 0.17
N GLY A 150 -33.06 7.00 0.32
CA GLY A 150 -33.10 7.75 1.57
C GLY A 150 -32.01 8.85 1.66
N ASP A 151 -31.91 9.48 2.83
CA ASP A 151 -30.98 10.58 3.06
C ASP A 151 -29.57 10.10 3.37
N PRO A 152 -28.55 10.43 2.53
CA PRO A 152 -27.16 10.00 2.72
C PRO A 152 -26.39 10.85 3.74
N ILE A 153 -26.89 12.01 4.14
CA ILE A 153 -26.18 12.95 5.02
C ILE A 153 -26.65 12.92 6.47
N SER A 154 -27.75 12.22 6.77
CA SER A 154 -28.38 12.18 8.10
C SER A 154 -27.43 11.78 9.23
N LEU A 155 -26.52 10.84 8.99
CA LEU A 155 -25.52 10.41 9.99
C LEU A 155 -24.49 11.51 10.25
N VAL A 156 -23.99 12.16 9.19
CA VAL A 156 -23.03 13.26 9.32
C VAL A 156 -23.67 14.44 10.04
N GLN A 157 -24.95 14.75 9.76
CA GLN A 157 -25.69 15.80 10.46
C GLN A 157 -25.75 15.52 11.98
N LYS A 158 -26.09 14.30 12.37
CA LYS A 158 -26.09 13.87 13.80
C LYS A 158 -24.71 14.03 14.43
N LEU A 159 -23.64 13.59 13.75
CA LEU A 159 -22.27 13.71 14.24
C LEU A 159 -21.80 15.15 14.42
N MET A 160 -22.26 16.06 13.57
CA MET A 160 -21.83 17.46 13.55
C MET A 160 -22.75 18.41 14.29
N GLN A 161 -23.89 17.93 14.83
CA GLN A 161 -24.96 18.76 15.41
C GLN A 161 -24.47 19.76 16.47
N ASN A 162 -23.48 19.39 17.27
CA ASN A 162 -22.96 20.24 18.36
C ASN A 162 -21.54 20.77 18.07
N ARG A 163 -21.11 20.82 16.80
CA ARG A 163 -19.78 21.26 16.40
C ARG A 163 -19.82 22.47 15.49
N SER A 164 -19.02 23.45 15.83
CA SER A 164 -18.79 24.63 14.99
C SER A 164 -17.36 24.59 14.46
N CYS A 165 -17.18 23.94 13.31
CA CYS A 165 -15.91 23.87 12.61
C CYS A 165 -16.00 24.61 11.27
N SER A 166 -14.96 25.34 10.89
CA SER A 166 -14.89 26.04 9.62
C SER A 166 -13.53 25.84 8.97
N PHE A 167 -13.54 25.42 7.69
CA PHE A 167 -12.36 25.25 6.88
C PHE A 167 -12.40 26.15 5.65
N GLU A 168 -11.34 26.93 5.50
CA GLU A 168 -11.10 27.75 4.32
C GLU A 168 -9.70 27.49 3.77
N LEU A 169 -9.57 27.60 2.44
CA LEU A 169 -8.28 27.49 1.78
C LEU A 169 -7.49 28.78 1.96
N ARG A 170 -6.25 28.65 2.44
CA ARG A 170 -5.31 29.74 2.53
C ARG A 170 -4.31 29.74 1.37
N PRO A 171 -3.80 30.90 0.98
CA PRO A 171 -2.66 30.98 0.07
C PRO A 171 -1.45 30.17 0.60
N VAL A 172 -0.66 29.64 -0.33
CA VAL A 172 0.57 28.90 0.01
C VAL A 172 1.81 29.76 -0.17
N HIS A 173 2.84 29.47 0.65
CA HIS A 173 4.14 30.13 0.53
C HIS A 173 5.08 29.35 -0.42
N PRO A 174 6.04 30.02 -1.08
CA PRO A 174 6.98 29.35 -1.98
C PRO A 174 7.75 28.21 -1.32
N GLU A 175 8.08 28.30 -0.04
CA GLU A 175 8.77 27.26 0.72
C GLU A 175 7.96 25.98 0.86
N GLU A 176 6.63 26.08 0.93
CA GLU A 176 5.73 24.92 0.97
C GLU A 176 5.76 24.17 -0.37
N VAL A 177 5.66 24.90 -1.48
CA VAL A 177 5.74 24.36 -2.84
C VAL A 177 7.12 23.74 -3.09
N TYR A 178 8.19 24.43 -2.70
CA TYR A 178 9.56 23.90 -2.82
C TYR A 178 9.77 22.60 -2.05
N LYS A 179 9.25 22.50 -0.82
CA LYS A 179 9.29 21.26 -0.02
C LYS A 179 8.55 20.11 -0.71
N ILE A 180 7.43 20.40 -1.35
CA ILE A 180 6.65 19.40 -2.12
C ILE A 180 7.47 18.92 -3.31
N LEU A 181 7.99 19.84 -4.13
CA LEU A 181 8.83 19.52 -5.30
C LEU A 181 10.07 18.71 -4.93
N SER A 182 10.72 19.06 -3.83
CA SER A 182 11.93 18.36 -3.33
C SER A 182 11.64 16.92 -2.90
N LYS A 183 10.43 16.63 -2.42
CA LYS A 183 9.97 15.30 -2.00
C LYS A 183 9.38 14.47 -3.13
N LEU A 184 9.21 15.00 -4.34
CA LEU A 184 8.72 14.22 -5.47
C LEU A 184 9.65 13.02 -5.72
N LYS A 185 9.06 11.85 -5.94
CA LYS A 185 9.81 10.68 -6.41
C LYS A 185 10.15 10.90 -7.87
N SER A 186 11.42 10.79 -8.23
CA SER A 186 11.84 10.86 -9.64
C SER A 186 11.24 9.69 -10.43
N SER A 187 10.44 10.01 -11.43
CA SER A 187 9.78 9.05 -12.32
C SER A 187 9.74 9.61 -13.74
N SER A 188 9.84 8.74 -14.72
CA SER A 188 9.60 9.06 -16.13
C SER A 188 8.12 9.02 -16.52
N SER A 189 7.24 8.55 -15.63
CA SER A 189 5.80 8.54 -15.90
C SER A 189 5.26 9.96 -15.95
N CYS A 190 4.49 10.27 -16.98
CA CYS A 190 3.92 11.59 -17.26
C CYS A 190 2.42 11.49 -17.55
N GLY A 191 1.71 12.59 -17.36
CA GLY A 191 0.33 12.77 -17.76
C GLY A 191 0.19 13.00 -19.27
N VAL A 192 -0.90 13.67 -19.64
CA VAL A 192 -1.16 14.09 -21.04
C VAL A 192 -0.22 15.20 -21.51
N ASP A 193 0.40 15.90 -20.57
CA ASP A 193 1.37 16.99 -20.80
C ASP A 193 2.80 16.49 -21.10
N GLU A 194 3.05 15.19 -20.98
CA GLU A 194 4.34 14.55 -21.17
C GLU A 194 5.49 15.06 -20.27
N ILE A 195 5.16 15.87 -19.26
CA ILE A 195 6.11 16.42 -18.29
C ILE A 195 6.26 15.45 -17.13
N SER A 196 7.46 14.94 -16.91
CA SER A 196 7.76 13.98 -15.87
C SER A 196 8.13 14.64 -14.53
N SER A 197 7.95 13.91 -13.42
CA SER A 197 8.38 14.39 -12.10
C SER A 197 9.90 14.55 -11.99
N SER A 198 10.68 13.82 -12.79
CA SER A 198 12.13 13.97 -12.87
C SER A 198 12.53 15.34 -13.41
N VAL A 199 11.83 15.84 -14.44
CA VAL A 199 12.06 17.18 -15.00
C VAL A 199 11.75 18.25 -13.97
N LEU A 200 10.55 18.19 -13.34
CA LEU A 200 10.16 19.19 -12.32
C LEU A 200 11.12 19.24 -11.13
N LYS A 201 11.67 18.09 -10.77
CA LYS A 201 12.65 18.03 -9.68
C LYS A 201 13.98 18.67 -10.04
N LEU A 202 14.41 18.61 -11.31
CA LEU A 202 15.61 19.27 -11.80
C LEU A 202 15.48 20.79 -11.77
N ILE A 203 14.33 21.32 -12.20
CA ILE A 203 14.05 22.76 -12.31
C ILE A 203 13.28 23.31 -11.09
N LYS A 204 13.36 22.66 -9.93
CA LYS A 204 12.53 23.01 -8.77
C LYS A 204 12.73 24.44 -8.27
N ASN A 205 13.95 24.99 -8.37
CA ASN A 205 14.24 26.35 -7.93
C ASN A 205 13.53 27.38 -8.81
N GLU A 206 13.62 27.19 -10.12
CA GLU A 206 13.10 28.08 -11.14
C GLU A 206 11.57 28.01 -11.25
N ILE A 207 11.01 26.81 -11.09
CA ILE A 207 9.56 26.59 -11.24
C ILE A 207 8.76 26.91 -9.97
N THR A 208 9.39 26.93 -8.79
CA THR A 208 8.69 27.17 -7.51
C THR A 208 7.89 28.49 -7.50
N PRO A 209 8.46 29.66 -7.86
CA PRO A 209 7.69 30.91 -7.84
C PRO A 209 6.48 30.87 -8.77
N VAL A 210 6.66 30.31 -9.97
CA VAL A 210 5.59 30.18 -10.97
C VAL A 210 4.47 29.27 -10.50
N LEU A 211 4.82 28.10 -9.93
CA LEU A 211 3.81 27.18 -9.40
C LEU A 211 3.10 27.76 -8.17
N THR A 212 3.82 28.48 -7.32
CA THR A 212 3.19 29.17 -6.17
C THR A 212 2.16 30.18 -6.64
N HIS A 213 2.47 30.95 -7.67
CA HIS A 213 1.53 31.88 -8.27
C HIS A 213 0.28 31.16 -8.81
N ILE A 214 0.46 30.09 -9.60
CA ILE A 214 -0.65 29.31 -10.17
C ILE A 214 -1.51 28.68 -9.05
N VAL A 215 -0.90 28.12 -8.00
CA VAL A 215 -1.62 27.53 -6.86
C VAL A 215 -2.46 28.60 -6.16
N ASN A 216 -1.90 29.77 -5.88
CA ASN A 216 -2.62 30.87 -5.21
C ASN A 216 -3.71 31.46 -6.11
N LEU A 217 -3.46 31.54 -7.41
CA LEU A 217 -4.46 31.97 -8.38
C LEU A 217 -5.63 30.98 -8.45
N SER A 218 -5.33 29.66 -8.45
CA SER A 218 -6.35 28.60 -8.39
C SER A 218 -7.21 28.69 -7.13
N ILE A 219 -6.60 28.95 -5.97
CA ILE A 219 -7.32 29.12 -4.70
C ILE A 219 -8.21 30.38 -4.74
N SER A 220 -7.67 31.53 -5.14
CA SER A 220 -8.40 32.79 -5.17
C SER A 220 -9.56 32.81 -6.16
N GLN A 221 -9.41 32.15 -7.31
CA GLN A 221 -10.44 31.99 -8.32
C GLN A 221 -11.36 30.78 -8.07
N LYS A 222 -11.14 30.01 -6.99
CA LYS A 222 -11.95 28.83 -6.64
C LYS A 222 -12.03 27.81 -7.79
N THR A 223 -10.98 27.71 -8.63
CA THR A 223 -11.00 26.95 -9.88
C THR A 223 -9.81 26.00 -9.99
N PHE A 224 -10.09 24.72 -10.26
CA PHE A 224 -9.05 23.75 -10.62
C PHE A 224 -8.82 23.77 -12.14
N PRO A 225 -7.58 23.89 -12.63
CA PRO A 225 -7.30 24.01 -14.06
C PRO A 225 -7.87 22.88 -14.92
N GLN A 226 -8.59 23.20 -15.99
CA GLN A 226 -9.27 22.23 -16.85
C GLN A 226 -8.28 21.30 -17.55
N TYR A 227 -7.12 21.83 -17.98
CA TYR A 227 -6.09 21.04 -18.61
C TYR A 227 -5.57 19.91 -17.69
N TRP A 228 -5.53 20.15 -16.36
CA TRP A 228 -5.06 19.16 -15.39
C TRP A 228 -6.12 18.13 -15.00
N LYS A 229 -7.36 18.26 -15.46
CA LYS A 229 -8.45 17.30 -15.25
C LYS A 229 -8.41 16.13 -16.24
N LYS A 230 -7.60 16.24 -17.32
CA LYS A 230 -7.46 15.20 -18.31
C LYS A 230 -6.55 14.07 -17.78
N ALA A 231 -7.05 12.84 -17.78
CA ALA A 231 -6.32 11.69 -17.31
C ALA A 231 -5.85 10.79 -18.47
N ARG A 232 -4.57 10.44 -18.47
CA ARG A 232 -4.05 9.32 -19.29
C ARG A 232 -4.19 8.04 -18.47
N VAL A 233 -5.08 7.13 -18.85
CA VAL A 233 -5.34 5.89 -18.13
C VAL A 233 -4.49 4.76 -18.69
N ILE A 234 -3.78 4.08 -17.79
CA ILE A 234 -3.05 2.85 -18.11
C ILE A 234 -3.80 1.66 -17.51
N PRO A 235 -4.25 0.70 -18.35
CA PRO A 235 -4.84 -0.53 -17.86
C PRO A 235 -3.78 -1.39 -17.19
N LEU A 236 -3.93 -1.61 -15.88
CA LEU A 236 -3.02 -2.47 -15.11
C LEU A 236 -3.67 -3.83 -14.90
N HIS A 237 -3.11 -4.88 -15.48
CA HIS A 237 -3.61 -6.26 -15.30
C HIS A 237 -3.58 -6.66 -13.82
N LYS A 238 -4.69 -7.17 -13.31
CA LYS A 238 -4.88 -7.56 -11.90
C LYS A 238 -4.64 -9.05 -11.68
N LYS A 239 -5.39 -9.88 -12.39
CA LYS A 239 -5.40 -11.34 -12.29
C LYS A 239 -6.22 -11.94 -13.45
N ASP A 240 -6.23 -13.24 -13.53
CA ASP A 240 -6.99 -14.03 -14.51
C ASP A 240 -6.54 -13.77 -15.97
N GLU A 241 -7.36 -14.07 -16.94
CA GLU A 241 -7.02 -13.99 -18.37
C GLU A 241 -6.86 -12.55 -18.85
N LEU A 242 -5.82 -12.32 -19.65
CA LEU A 242 -5.48 -11.02 -20.24
C LEU A 242 -6.51 -10.49 -21.24
N LEU A 243 -7.34 -11.37 -21.80
CA LEU A 243 -8.32 -11.05 -22.85
C LEU A 243 -9.48 -10.17 -22.36
N TYR A 244 -9.79 -10.21 -21.08
CA TYR A 244 -10.98 -9.54 -20.54
C TYR A 244 -10.69 -8.21 -19.90
N PRO A 245 -11.29 -7.09 -20.35
CA PRO A 245 -11.13 -5.76 -19.74
C PRO A 245 -11.49 -5.71 -18.24
N LYS A 246 -12.39 -6.59 -17.76
CA LYS A 246 -12.74 -6.70 -16.33
C LYS A 246 -11.57 -7.09 -15.43
N ASN A 247 -10.53 -7.70 -15.99
CA ASN A 247 -9.33 -8.13 -15.28
C ASN A 247 -8.28 -7.02 -15.15
N TYR A 248 -8.60 -5.80 -15.59
CA TYR A 248 -7.72 -4.64 -15.52
C TYR A 248 -8.26 -3.58 -14.56
N ARG A 249 -7.30 -2.87 -13.92
CA ARG A 249 -7.59 -1.65 -13.14
C ARG A 249 -7.21 -0.42 -13.97
N PRO A 250 -8.08 0.60 -14.09
CA PRO A 250 -7.72 1.87 -14.70
C PRO A 250 -6.84 2.67 -13.72
N VAL A 251 -5.58 2.89 -14.06
CA VAL A 251 -4.70 3.77 -13.27
C VAL A 251 -4.53 5.08 -14.00
N SER A 252 -5.01 6.17 -13.43
CA SER A 252 -4.95 7.51 -13.99
C SER A 252 -3.57 8.15 -13.79
N LEU A 253 -2.88 8.46 -14.87
CA LEU A 253 -1.71 9.31 -14.86
C LEU A 253 -2.17 10.75 -15.10
N LEU A 254 -2.14 11.55 -14.04
CA LEU A 254 -2.45 12.97 -14.06
C LEU A 254 -1.17 13.78 -14.26
N PRO A 255 -1.25 15.01 -14.84
CA PRO A 255 -0.13 15.94 -14.91
C PRO A 255 0.55 16.11 -13.55
N VAL A 256 1.89 16.20 -13.53
CA VAL A 256 2.62 16.29 -12.26
C VAL A 256 2.35 17.62 -11.56
N PHE A 257 2.08 18.68 -12.31
CA PHE A 257 1.65 19.97 -11.79
C PHE A 257 0.34 19.88 -10.98
N SER A 258 -0.65 19.12 -11.48
CA SER A 258 -1.88 18.80 -10.75
C SER A 258 -1.57 18.20 -9.37
N LYS A 259 -0.62 17.26 -9.30
CA LYS A 259 -0.23 16.62 -8.05
C LYS A 259 0.43 17.59 -7.06
N VAL A 260 1.14 18.62 -7.54
CA VAL A 260 1.69 19.66 -6.66
C VAL A 260 0.57 20.51 -6.06
N LEU A 261 -0.37 20.97 -6.87
CA LEU A 261 -1.56 21.71 -6.42
C LEU A 261 -2.37 20.88 -5.44
N GLU A 262 -2.73 19.64 -5.82
CA GLU A 262 -3.45 18.72 -4.94
C GLU A 262 -2.73 18.51 -3.60
N ARG A 263 -1.38 18.42 -3.58
CA ARG A 263 -0.62 18.25 -2.35
C ARG A 263 -0.69 19.48 -1.44
N CYS A 264 -0.70 20.68 -2.01
CA CYS A 264 -0.87 21.92 -1.23
C CYS A 264 -2.24 21.95 -0.52
N ILE A 265 -3.30 21.57 -1.22
CA ILE A 265 -4.65 21.52 -0.66
C ILE A 265 -4.78 20.36 0.34
N PHE A 266 -4.26 19.18 0.00
CA PHE A 266 -4.25 17.99 0.87
C PHE A 266 -3.66 18.26 2.25
N VAL A 267 -2.53 18.98 2.32
CA VAL A 267 -1.89 19.30 3.60
C VAL A 267 -2.80 20.16 4.47
N GLN A 268 -3.46 21.16 3.88
CA GLN A 268 -4.40 22.05 4.60
C GLN A 268 -5.62 21.26 5.10
N MET A 269 -6.23 20.44 4.22
CA MET A 269 -7.39 19.61 4.57
C MET A 269 -7.07 18.64 5.71
N VAL A 270 -5.95 17.90 5.61
CA VAL A 270 -5.57 16.92 6.63
C VAL A 270 -5.28 17.59 7.97
N SER A 271 -4.59 18.76 7.97
CA SER A 271 -4.34 19.53 9.20
C SER A 271 -5.65 19.85 9.90
N TYR A 272 -6.59 20.45 9.17
CA TYR A 272 -7.92 20.79 9.68
C TYR A 272 -8.69 19.58 10.25
N LEU A 273 -8.72 18.48 9.49
CA LEU A 273 -9.47 17.28 9.87
C LEU A 273 -8.87 16.61 11.12
N GLU A 274 -7.55 16.59 11.24
CA GLU A 274 -6.86 16.00 12.40
C GLU A 274 -6.92 16.89 13.64
N GLU A 275 -6.83 18.22 13.50
CA GLU A 275 -6.92 19.20 14.57
C GLU A 275 -8.32 19.21 15.21
N ASN A 276 -9.36 19.01 14.40
CA ASN A 276 -10.74 18.96 14.86
C ASN A 276 -11.24 17.53 15.15
N ASN A 277 -10.38 16.51 15.08
CA ASN A 277 -10.73 15.09 15.27
C ASN A 277 -11.95 14.65 14.44
N LEU A 278 -12.02 15.06 13.17
CA LEU A 278 -13.15 14.76 12.28
C LEU A 278 -13.05 13.40 11.57
N LEU A 279 -11.89 12.76 11.57
CA LEU A 279 -11.70 11.44 10.94
C LEU A 279 -12.02 10.33 11.92
N HIS A 280 -12.95 9.44 11.56
CA HIS A 280 -13.34 8.31 12.39
C HIS A 280 -12.16 7.38 12.68
N PRO A 281 -11.94 6.93 13.94
CA PRO A 281 -10.83 6.05 14.33
C PRO A 281 -10.78 4.70 13.62
N ALA A 282 -11.91 4.19 13.12
CA ALA A 282 -11.99 2.96 12.35
C ALA A 282 -11.28 3.03 10.99
N HIS A 283 -11.03 4.25 10.47
CA HIS A 283 -10.28 4.44 9.22
C HIS A 283 -8.78 4.32 9.43
N HIS A 284 -8.17 3.28 8.85
CA HIS A 284 -6.72 3.06 8.85
C HIS A 284 -6.08 3.32 7.48
N GLY A 285 -6.84 3.21 6.39
CA GLY A 285 -6.36 3.49 5.04
C GLY A 285 -6.16 4.99 4.81
N PHE A 286 -5.09 5.35 4.07
CA PHE A 286 -4.78 6.71 3.64
C PHE A 286 -4.59 7.75 4.75
N ARG A 287 -4.48 7.34 6.00
CA ARG A 287 -4.21 8.20 7.16
C ARG A 287 -2.76 8.16 7.60
N ALA A 288 -2.23 9.33 7.98
CA ALA A 288 -0.91 9.43 8.60
C ALA A 288 -0.86 8.64 9.92
N LYS A 289 0.28 8.00 10.19
CA LYS A 289 0.52 7.22 11.43
C LYS A 289 -0.34 5.93 11.55
N HIS A 290 -1.14 5.61 10.55
CA HIS A 290 -1.90 4.36 10.40
C HIS A 290 -1.26 3.47 9.33
N SER A 291 -1.53 2.17 9.36
CA SER A 291 -0.97 1.18 8.43
C SER A 291 -1.77 -0.12 8.48
N THR A 292 -1.50 -1.04 7.54
CA THR A 292 -2.04 -2.40 7.58
C THR A 292 -1.70 -3.13 8.90
N VAL A 293 -0.49 -2.88 9.45
CA VAL A 293 -0.09 -3.43 10.76
C VAL A 293 -1.02 -2.95 11.87
N THR A 294 -1.30 -1.64 11.92
CA THR A 294 -2.15 -1.08 12.98
C THR A 294 -3.61 -1.50 12.84
N ALA A 295 -4.13 -1.60 11.62
CA ALA A 295 -5.47 -2.11 11.35
C ALA A 295 -5.63 -3.57 11.83
N LEU A 296 -4.70 -4.43 11.41
CA LEU A 296 -4.70 -5.83 11.82
C LEU A 296 -4.51 -6.02 13.32
N LEU A 297 -3.65 -5.22 13.97
CA LEU A 297 -3.47 -5.27 15.42
C LEU A 297 -4.78 -4.95 16.15
N GLN A 298 -5.53 -3.95 15.70
CA GLN A 298 -6.83 -3.62 16.29
C GLN A 298 -7.80 -4.78 16.17
N MET A 299 -7.95 -5.35 14.99
CA MET A 299 -8.85 -6.49 14.75
C MET A 299 -8.44 -7.73 15.54
N PHE A 300 -7.14 -8.09 15.53
CA PHE A 300 -6.62 -9.22 16.29
C PHE A 300 -6.83 -9.04 17.80
N ASP A 301 -6.63 -7.84 18.33
CA ASP A 301 -6.89 -7.55 19.74
C ASP A 301 -8.37 -7.76 20.10
N THR A 302 -9.31 -7.35 19.22
CA THR A 302 -10.75 -7.56 19.41
C THR A 302 -11.11 -9.06 19.42
N TRP A 303 -10.59 -9.81 18.45
CA TRP A 303 -10.87 -11.26 18.35
C TRP A 303 -10.24 -12.07 19.49
N ILE A 304 -9.04 -11.69 19.92
CA ILE A 304 -8.38 -12.32 21.08
C ILE A 304 -9.13 -11.99 22.37
N ASP A 305 -9.64 -10.76 22.51
CA ASP A 305 -10.45 -10.37 23.65
C ASP A 305 -11.73 -11.21 23.74
N ALA A 306 -12.39 -11.50 22.61
CA ALA A 306 -13.53 -12.42 22.54
C ALA A 306 -13.14 -13.87 22.95
N PHE A 307 -11.97 -14.35 22.50
CA PHE A 307 -11.47 -15.67 22.91
C PHE A 307 -11.21 -15.77 24.41
N GLU A 308 -10.72 -14.69 25.04
CA GLU A 308 -10.53 -14.62 26.51
C GLU A 308 -11.85 -14.71 27.28
N GLN A 309 -12.96 -14.26 26.65
CA GLN A 309 -14.33 -14.32 27.20
C GLN A 309 -15.06 -15.60 26.78
N ASN A 310 -14.40 -16.52 26.07
CA ASN A 310 -14.98 -17.75 25.53
C ASN A 310 -16.13 -17.51 24.52
N GLU A 311 -16.10 -16.38 23.81
CA GLU A 311 -17.03 -16.02 22.76
C GLU A 311 -16.60 -16.55 21.39
N VAL A 312 -17.50 -16.48 20.43
CA VAL A 312 -17.27 -16.73 19.01
C VAL A 312 -17.41 -15.41 18.27
N SER A 313 -16.48 -15.15 17.34
CA SER A 313 -16.52 -13.94 16.52
C SER A 313 -16.93 -14.27 15.10
N ALA A 314 -17.97 -13.63 14.59
CA ALA A 314 -18.30 -13.58 13.17
C ALA A 314 -17.56 -12.40 12.55
N VAL A 315 -16.76 -12.67 11.53
CA VAL A 315 -15.94 -11.66 10.82
C VAL A 315 -16.39 -11.61 9.37
N LEU A 316 -16.93 -10.45 8.99
CA LEU A 316 -17.47 -10.20 7.66
C LEU A 316 -16.51 -9.28 6.91
N MET A 317 -15.96 -9.78 5.79
CA MET A 317 -15.10 -9.02 4.89
C MET A 317 -15.92 -8.56 3.70
N LEU A 318 -16.16 -7.25 3.64
CA LEU A 318 -17.02 -6.61 2.66
C LEU A 318 -16.18 -6.13 1.46
N ASP A 319 -16.53 -6.55 0.26
CA ASP A 319 -15.93 -6.03 -1.00
C ASP A 319 -16.88 -5.01 -1.64
N MET A 320 -16.33 -3.87 -2.02
CA MET A 320 -17.10 -2.83 -2.71
C MET A 320 -16.77 -2.82 -4.20
N SER A 321 -17.79 -2.79 -5.05
CA SER A 321 -17.63 -2.72 -6.49
C SER A 321 -17.22 -1.32 -6.94
N ALA A 322 -15.98 -1.19 -7.45
CA ALA A 322 -15.46 0.08 -8.01
C ALA A 322 -15.58 1.28 -7.05
N ALA A 323 -15.30 1.09 -5.77
CA ALA A 323 -15.51 2.03 -4.67
C ALA A 323 -15.10 3.48 -4.97
N PHE A 324 -13.91 3.70 -5.57
CA PHE A 324 -13.43 5.02 -5.95
C PHE A 324 -14.15 5.59 -7.18
N ASP A 325 -14.61 4.75 -8.08
CA ASP A 325 -15.17 5.17 -9.37
C ASP A 325 -16.66 5.54 -9.28
N VAL A 326 -17.37 5.08 -8.22
CA VAL A 326 -18.82 5.31 -8.04
C VAL A 326 -19.17 6.44 -7.09
N VAL A 327 -18.20 7.09 -6.43
CA VAL A 327 -18.41 8.21 -5.50
C VAL A 327 -19.30 9.27 -6.14
N ASP A 328 -20.42 9.58 -5.52
CA ASP A 328 -21.32 10.62 -5.98
C ASP A 328 -20.84 12.01 -5.54
N HIS A 329 -20.64 12.91 -6.50
CA HIS A 329 -20.06 14.23 -6.24
C HIS A 329 -21.00 15.11 -5.39
N ALA A 330 -22.32 15.04 -5.60
CA ALA A 330 -23.28 15.83 -4.84
C ALA A 330 -23.31 15.40 -3.38
N ILE A 331 -23.39 14.09 -3.12
CA ILE A 331 -23.34 13.55 -1.75
C ILE A 331 -22.01 13.92 -1.07
N LEU A 332 -20.87 13.77 -1.77
CA LEU A 332 -19.56 14.13 -1.23
C LEU A 332 -19.50 15.62 -0.85
N LEU A 333 -19.96 16.52 -1.71
CA LEU A 333 -19.94 17.95 -1.44
C LEU A 333 -20.85 18.31 -0.24
N SER A 334 -22.04 17.71 -0.15
CA SER A 334 -22.95 17.91 1.00
C SER A 334 -22.32 17.42 2.32
N LYS A 335 -21.63 16.27 2.30
CA LYS A 335 -20.89 15.79 3.49
C LYS A 335 -19.74 16.72 3.87
N LEU A 336 -18.98 17.22 2.88
CA LEU A 336 -17.90 18.17 3.13
C LEU A 336 -18.39 19.47 3.75
N GLU A 337 -19.54 19.99 3.28
CA GLU A 337 -20.18 21.18 3.85
C GLU A 337 -20.50 20.96 5.33
N LEU A 338 -21.08 19.83 5.68
CA LEU A 338 -21.36 19.45 7.07
C LEU A 338 -20.07 19.31 7.91
N TYR A 339 -18.98 18.80 7.33
CA TYR A 339 -17.66 18.79 7.98
C TYR A 339 -17.02 20.17 8.08
N GLY A 340 -17.71 21.24 7.73
CA GLY A 340 -17.26 22.62 7.91
C GLY A 340 -16.49 23.21 6.75
N PHE A 341 -16.43 22.57 5.60
CA PHE A 341 -15.85 23.17 4.40
C PHE A 341 -16.74 24.30 3.91
N ARG A 342 -16.19 25.51 3.80
CA ARG A 342 -16.93 26.70 3.44
C ARG A 342 -16.79 27.06 1.97
N GLU A 343 -17.51 28.07 1.52
CA GLU A 343 -17.71 28.47 0.11
C GLU A 343 -16.47 28.34 -0.78
N CYS A 344 -15.33 28.91 -0.35
CA CYS A 344 -14.13 28.91 -1.17
C CYS A 344 -13.58 27.45 -1.35
N ALA A 345 -13.47 26.71 -0.26
CA ALA A 345 -12.97 25.35 -0.28
C ALA A 345 -13.94 24.41 -1.01
N LEU A 346 -15.23 24.55 -0.75
CA LEU A 346 -16.27 23.70 -1.36
C LEU A 346 -16.36 23.93 -2.88
N SER A 347 -16.38 25.21 -3.33
CA SER A 347 -16.37 25.55 -4.75
C SER A 347 -15.12 25.06 -5.47
N TRP A 348 -13.95 25.14 -4.82
CA TRP A 348 -12.72 24.64 -5.38
C TRP A 348 -12.76 23.11 -5.54
N ILE A 349 -13.26 22.38 -4.53
CA ILE A 349 -13.39 20.91 -4.60
C ILE A 349 -14.42 20.50 -5.66
N ALA A 350 -15.55 21.23 -5.76
CA ALA A 350 -16.51 21.01 -6.83
C ALA A 350 -15.87 21.19 -8.21
N SER A 351 -15.10 22.29 -8.38
CA SER A 351 -14.33 22.49 -9.61
C SER A 351 -13.32 21.35 -9.87
N TYR A 352 -12.65 20.82 -8.83
CA TYR A 352 -11.71 19.70 -8.95
C TYR A 352 -12.40 18.42 -9.44
N LEU A 353 -13.62 18.12 -8.98
CA LEU A 353 -14.36 16.89 -9.29
C LEU A 353 -15.02 16.92 -10.66
N MET A 354 -15.59 18.07 -11.06
CA MET A 354 -16.42 18.22 -12.26
C MET A 354 -15.61 18.34 -13.56
N ASN A 355 -16.26 18.01 -14.69
CA ASN A 355 -15.74 18.16 -16.04
C ASN A 355 -14.40 17.44 -16.27
N ARG A 356 -14.25 16.27 -15.70
CA ARG A 356 -13.08 15.41 -15.91
C ARG A 356 -13.24 14.54 -17.14
N SER A 357 -12.10 14.21 -17.74
CA SER A 357 -12.08 13.30 -18.87
C SER A 357 -10.90 12.34 -18.80
N GLN A 358 -11.04 11.22 -19.50
CA GLN A 358 -10.00 10.19 -19.56
C GLN A 358 -9.79 9.66 -20.97
N SER A 359 -8.55 9.27 -21.27
CA SER A 359 -8.16 8.56 -22.48
C SER A 359 -7.26 7.39 -22.09
N VAL A 360 -7.51 6.19 -22.62
CA VAL A 360 -6.68 5.02 -22.38
C VAL A 360 -5.46 5.02 -23.30
N TYR A 361 -4.29 4.70 -22.74
CA TYR A 361 -3.02 4.65 -23.45
C TYR A 361 -2.39 3.26 -23.34
N ILE A 362 -2.09 2.64 -24.49
CA ILE A 362 -1.39 1.35 -24.61
C ILE A 362 -0.42 1.41 -25.77
N GLU A 363 0.86 1.14 -25.54
CA GLU A 363 1.91 0.95 -26.57
C GLU A 363 1.98 2.06 -27.65
N GLY A 364 1.86 3.30 -27.24
CA GLY A 364 1.92 4.45 -28.16
C GLY A 364 0.57 4.90 -28.71
N HIS A 365 -0.50 4.14 -28.52
CA HIS A 365 -1.85 4.47 -28.95
C HIS A 365 -2.68 5.08 -27.83
N LEU A 366 -3.38 6.17 -28.13
CA LEU A 366 -4.27 6.88 -27.21
C LEU A 366 -5.71 6.79 -27.75
N SER A 367 -6.66 6.46 -26.90
CA SER A 367 -8.09 6.47 -27.25
C SER A 367 -8.66 7.90 -27.30
N ASP A 368 -9.84 8.03 -27.87
CA ASP A 368 -10.66 9.25 -27.73
C ASP A 368 -10.89 9.58 -26.26
N SER A 369 -11.08 10.85 -25.97
CA SER A 369 -11.38 11.35 -24.63
C SER A 369 -12.85 11.12 -24.29
N LEU A 370 -13.13 10.44 -23.16
CA LEU A 370 -14.48 10.25 -22.64
C LEU A 370 -14.66 11.00 -21.32
N SER A 371 -15.86 11.55 -21.11
CA SER A 371 -16.23 12.24 -19.86
C SER A 371 -16.35 11.27 -18.69
N VAL A 372 -15.98 11.74 -17.50
CA VAL A 372 -16.09 11.02 -16.22
C VAL A 372 -16.95 11.87 -15.30
N GLU A 373 -18.18 11.41 -15.03
CA GLU A 373 -19.22 12.19 -14.33
C GLU A 373 -19.27 11.94 -12.82
N CYS A 374 -18.62 10.88 -12.33
CA CYS A 374 -18.60 10.52 -10.92
C CYS A 374 -17.26 9.89 -10.55
N GLY A 375 -17.09 9.60 -9.28
CA GLY A 375 -15.87 9.01 -8.76
C GLY A 375 -14.77 10.01 -8.48
N VAL A 376 -13.69 9.49 -7.89
CA VAL A 376 -12.45 10.23 -7.64
C VAL A 376 -11.31 9.58 -8.39
N PRO A 377 -10.37 10.35 -9.00
CA PRO A 377 -9.36 9.79 -9.89
C PRO A 377 -8.43 8.81 -9.17
N GLN A 378 -8.37 7.56 -9.62
CA GLN A 378 -7.42 6.56 -9.11
C GLN A 378 -5.99 6.93 -9.52
N GLY A 379 -5.22 7.51 -8.61
CA GLY A 379 -3.85 8.01 -8.86
C GLY A 379 -3.65 9.48 -8.55
N SER A 380 -4.71 10.19 -8.14
CA SER A 380 -4.66 11.54 -7.57
C SER A 380 -4.19 11.52 -6.11
N ILE A 381 -3.89 12.70 -5.56
CA ILE A 381 -3.50 12.85 -4.15
C ILE A 381 -4.72 13.08 -3.27
N LEU A 382 -5.71 13.82 -3.76
CA LEU A 382 -6.95 14.11 -3.02
C LEU A 382 -7.95 12.96 -3.06
N GLY A 383 -7.99 12.17 -4.13
CA GLY A 383 -8.96 11.09 -4.29
C GLY A 383 -9.09 10.17 -3.08
N PRO A 384 -8.00 9.62 -2.54
CA PRO A 384 -8.06 8.79 -1.34
C PRO A 384 -8.63 9.48 -0.11
N LEU A 385 -8.30 10.76 0.13
CA LEU A 385 -8.83 11.52 1.25
C LEU A 385 -10.33 11.81 1.09
N LEU A 386 -10.75 12.18 -0.12
CA LEU A 386 -12.16 12.41 -0.44
C LEU A 386 -13.00 11.13 -0.27
N TYR A 387 -12.45 9.97 -0.64
CA TYR A 387 -13.09 8.68 -0.39
C TYR A 387 -13.21 8.37 1.11
N VAL A 388 -12.16 8.61 1.89
CA VAL A 388 -12.22 8.48 3.36
C VAL A 388 -13.32 9.37 3.95
N LEU A 389 -13.43 10.63 3.50
CA LEU A 389 -14.47 11.56 3.95
C LEU A 389 -15.88 11.13 3.52
N TYR A 390 -15.98 10.53 2.33
CA TYR A 390 -17.24 10.00 1.82
C TYR A 390 -17.81 8.86 2.66
N THR A 391 -16.92 8.00 3.19
CA THR A 391 -17.28 6.81 4.00
C THR A 391 -17.03 6.99 5.50
N ASN A 392 -16.73 8.22 5.95
CA ASN A 392 -16.30 8.48 7.31
C ASN A 392 -17.38 8.21 8.37
N ASP A 393 -18.63 8.29 7.99
CA ASP A 393 -19.82 8.05 8.80
C ASP A 393 -20.34 6.59 8.73
N LEU A 394 -19.73 5.73 7.90
CA LEU A 394 -20.12 4.30 7.80
C LEU A 394 -20.08 3.56 9.15
N PRO A 395 -19.07 3.75 10.02
CA PRO A 395 -19.08 3.07 11.31
C PRO A 395 -20.28 3.42 12.19
N GLU A 396 -20.83 4.62 12.06
CA GLU A 396 -22.00 5.06 12.82
C GLU A 396 -23.29 4.37 12.37
N ALA A 397 -23.39 3.92 11.13
CA ALA A 397 -24.52 3.14 10.65
C ALA A 397 -24.69 1.82 11.42
N VAL A 398 -23.58 1.26 11.91
CA VAL A 398 -23.58 0.03 12.73
C VAL A 398 -23.97 0.31 14.19
N HIS A 399 -23.75 1.54 14.67
CA HIS A 399 -23.99 1.95 16.07
C HIS A 399 -25.27 2.75 16.28
N GLU A 400 -26.08 3.00 15.25
CA GLU A 400 -27.20 3.95 15.28
C GLU A 400 -28.19 3.75 16.45
N HIS A 401 -28.37 2.51 16.92
CA HIS A 401 -29.28 2.21 18.02
C HIS A 401 -28.77 2.60 19.42
N HIS A 402 -27.47 2.86 19.59
CA HIS A 402 -26.87 3.25 20.87
C HIS A 402 -26.57 4.74 21.00
N LEU A 403 -26.64 5.51 19.91
CA LEU A 403 -26.45 6.96 19.94
C LEU A 403 -27.51 7.71 20.76
N GLN A 404 -28.64 7.07 21.07
CA GLN A 404 -29.73 7.68 21.86
C GLN A 404 -29.51 7.61 23.38
N GLN A 405 -28.60 6.78 23.89
CA GLN A 405 -28.48 6.53 25.34
C GLN A 405 -27.22 7.10 26.02
N ASP A 406 -26.14 7.39 25.29
CA ASP A 406 -24.83 7.70 25.90
C ASP A 406 -24.32 9.14 25.77
N HIS A 407 -25.18 10.13 25.59
CA HIS A 407 -24.77 11.55 25.44
C HIS A 407 -24.25 12.24 26.71
N GLN A 408 -23.98 11.52 27.81
CA GLN A 408 -23.61 12.17 29.09
C GLN A 408 -22.14 12.05 29.53
N GLN A 409 -21.24 11.41 28.80
CA GLN A 409 -19.83 11.32 29.23
C GLN A 409 -18.81 11.50 28.10
N GLY A 410 -18.20 12.68 28.07
CA GLY A 410 -16.81 12.90 27.62
C GLY A 410 -16.55 13.19 26.15
N ASP A 411 -15.53 14.00 25.90
CA ASP A 411 -14.99 14.56 24.64
C ASP A 411 -14.65 13.57 23.50
N HIS A 412 -15.07 12.31 23.56
CA HIS A 412 -14.75 11.32 22.52
C HIS A 412 -15.92 11.11 21.55
N LEU A 413 -15.76 11.62 20.34
CA LEU A 413 -16.75 11.59 19.26
C LEU A 413 -17.23 10.19 18.88
N TYR A 414 -16.40 9.17 19.11
CA TYR A 414 -16.59 7.83 18.55
C TYR A 414 -16.35 6.76 19.61
N ASN A 415 -17.37 5.96 19.91
CA ASN A 415 -17.23 4.80 20.79
C ASN A 415 -16.74 3.59 19.96
N ILE A 416 -15.42 3.29 20.03
CA ILE A 416 -14.78 2.26 19.20
C ILE A 416 -15.00 0.83 19.75
N ASN A 417 -15.47 0.67 20.98
CA ASN A 417 -15.44 -0.59 21.74
C ASN A 417 -16.80 -1.01 22.28
N CYS A 418 -17.88 -0.82 21.53
CA CYS A 418 -19.15 -1.41 21.93
C CYS A 418 -19.15 -2.93 21.63
N HIS A 419 -19.05 -3.76 22.66
CA HIS A 419 -19.11 -5.22 22.49
C HIS A 419 -20.42 -5.69 21.83
N ALA A 420 -21.55 -5.03 22.13
CA ALA A 420 -22.85 -5.39 21.60
C ALA A 420 -23.07 -5.00 20.11
N CYS A 421 -22.37 -3.97 19.62
CA CYS A 421 -22.55 -3.47 18.26
C CYS A 421 -21.53 -4.03 17.26
N GLY A 422 -20.48 -4.69 17.77
CA GLY A 422 -19.35 -5.12 16.95
C GLY A 422 -18.40 -3.97 16.60
N GLY A 423 -17.38 -4.27 15.82
CA GLY A 423 -16.35 -3.33 15.40
C GLY A 423 -16.18 -3.29 13.89
N LEU A 424 -16.08 -2.09 13.32
CA LEU A 424 -15.74 -1.89 11.89
C LEU A 424 -14.30 -1.39 11.77
N CYS A 425 -13.55 -1.98 10.84
CA CYS A 425 -12.21 -1.55 10.47
C CYS A 425 -12.16 -1.27 8.96
N LEU A 426 -11.78 -0.06 8.58
CA LEU A 426 -11.77 0.41 7.21
C LEU A 426 -10.34 0.64 6.74
N TYR A 427 -9.93 -0.06 5.69
CA TYR A 427 -8.63 0.14 5.05
C TYR A 427 -8.80 0.36 3.54
N ALA A 428 -8.97 1.61 3.12
CA ALA A 428 -9.37 1.98 1.78
C ALA A 428 -10.76 1.40 1.41
N ASP A 429 -10.81 0.59 0.35
CA ASP A 429 -11.99 -0.16 -0.09
C ASP A 429 -12.23 -1.47 0.69
N ASP A 430 -11.19 -1.99 1.38
CA ASP A 430 -11.32 -3.17 2.23
C ASP A 430 -12.01 -2.78 3.57
N SER A 431 -13.22 -3.25 3.77
CA SER A 431 -14.02 -3.04 4.98
C SER A 431 -14.23 -4.37 5.72
N THR A 432 -13.90 -4.41 6.99
CA THR A 432 -14.05 -5.61 7.84
C THR A 432 -14.91 -5.28 9.03
N PHE A 433 -16.05 -5.97 9.15
CA PHE A 433 -16.93 -5.90 10.31
C PHE A 433 -16.74 -7.15 11.15
N SER A 434 -16.73 -7.04 12.47
CA SER A 434 -16.67 -8.18 13.38
C SER A 434 -17.62 -8.00 14.55
N LEU A 435 -18.31 -9.08 14.91
CA LEU A 435 -19.23 -9.16 16.03
C LEU A 435 -18.93 -10.42 16.83
N SER A 436 -19.05 -10.38 18.14
CA SER A 436 -18.77 -11.52 19.01
C SER A 436 -19.90 -11.74 20.01
N SER A 437 -20.26 -13.01 20.27
CA SER A 437 -21.20 -13.41 21.31
C SER A 437 -20.87 -14.81 21.83
N GLY A 438 -21.32 -15.09 23.07
CA GLY A 438 -21.34 -16.43 23.64
C GLY A 438 -22.52 -17.27 23.14
N ASN A 439 -23.59 -16.61 22.67
CA ASN A 439 -24.82 -17.23 22.16
C ASN A 439 -24.82 -17.18 20.61
N MET A 440 -24.94 -18.33 19.97
CA MET A 440 -24.85 -18.46 18.50
C MET A 440 -26.08 -17.94 17.76
N GLU A 441 -27.27 -18.12 18.32
CA GLU A 441 -28.53 -17.63 17.74
C GLU A 441 -28.56 -16.10 17.77
N GLU A 442 -28.14 -15.50 18.90
CA GLU A 442 -28.00 -14.05 19.02
C GLU A 442 -26.93 -13.50 18.06
N LEU A 443 -25.80 -14.19 17.94
CA LEU A 443 -24.72 -13.81 17.04
C LEU A 443 -25.22 -13.77 15.59
N ASN A 444 -25.96 -14.80 15.16
CA ASN A 444 -26.48 -14.87 13.78
C ASN A 444 -27.52 -13.77 13.51
N ALA A 445 -28.49 -13.61 14.42
CA ALA A 445 -29.52 -12.58 14.28
C ALA A 445 -28.94 -11.15 14.24
N ASN A 446 -27.95 -10.88 15.09
CA ASN A 446 -27.28 -9.59 15.13
C ASN A 446 -26.39 -9.39 13.89
N LEU A 447 -25.74 -10.45 13.37
CA LEU A 447 -24.94 -10.39 12.13
C LEU A 447 -25.79 -9.97 10.93
N ASP A 448 -26.95 -10.61 10.73
CA ASP A 448 -27.89 -10.30 9.66
C ASP A 448 -28.43 -8.87 9.78
N LYS A 449 -28.83 -8.46 10.98
CA LYS A 449 -29.29 -7.09 11.24
C LYS A 449 -28.22 -6.06 10.91
N LYS A 450 -26.98 -6.27 11.35
CA LYS A 450 -25.87 -5.32 11.10
C LYS A 450 -25.47 -5.29 9.64
N TYR A 451 -25.51 -6.41 8.94
CA TYR A 451 -25.32 -6.44 7.50
C TYR A 451 -26.38 -5.61 6.77
N GLN A 452 -27.65 -5.72 7.17
CA GLN A 452 -28.75 -4.92 6.60
C GLN A 452 -28.56 -3.42 6.89
N ASP A 453 -28.08 -3.05 8.06
CA ASP A 453 -27.78 -1.64 8.37
C ASP A 453 -26.64 -1.10 7.47
N ILE A 454 -25.58 -1.91 7.26
CA ILE A 454 -24.49 -1.57 6.33
C ILE A 454 -25.02 -1.49 4.90
N ALA A 455 -25.83 -2.44 4.44
CA ALA A 455 -26.39 -2.44 3.09
C ALA A 455 -27.27 -1.20 2.84
N LYS A 456 -28.14 -0.84 3.78
CA LYS A 456 -28.93 0.43 3.72
C LYS A 456 -28.04 1.67 3.64
N TYR A 457 -26.92 1.70 4.42
CA TYR A 457 -25.96 2.80 4.32
C TYR A 457 -25.33 2.86 2.92
N MET A 458 -24.92 1.72 2.38
CA MET A 458 -24.34 1.66 1.04
C MET A 458 -25.31 2.17 -0.03
N ASP A 459 -26.57 1.76 0.03
CA ASP A 459 -27.61 2.22 -0.89
C ASP A 459 -27.79 3.74 -0.79
N LYS A 460 -27.96 4.30 0.43
CA LYS A 460 -28.07 5.75 0.68
C LYS A 460 -26.91 6.53 0.08
N ASN A 461 -25.69 5.95 0.20
CA ASN A 461 -24.46 6.59 -0.28
C ASN A 461 -24.08 6.17 -1.69
N ARG A 462 -24.99 5.51 -2.45
CA ARG A 462 -24.74 5.06 -3.82
C ARG A 462 -23.45 4.22 -3.98
N LEU A 463 -23.09 3.48 -2.94
CA LEU A 463 -22.02 2.48 -2.95
C LEU A 463 -22.63 1.10 -3.21
N ILE A 464 -21.85 0.20 -3.81
CA ILE A 464 -22.37 -1.10 -4.22
C ILE A 464 -21.56 -2.20 -3.54
N LEU A 465 -22.23 -2.94 -2.65
CA LEU A 465 -21.68 -4.17 -2.09
C LEU A 465 -21.60 -5.27 -3.16
N ASN A 466 -20.56 -6.07 -3.09
CA ASN A 466 -20.38 -7.23 -3.94
C ASN A 466 -20.58 -8.50 -3.11
N SER A 467 -21.80 -9.05 -3.13
CA SER A 467 -22.14 -10.27 -2.37
C SER A 467 -21.27 -11.47 -2.76
N GLU A 468 -20.96 -11.64 -4.07
CA GLU A 468 -20.10 -12.74 -4.55
C GLU A 468 -18.67 -12.72 -3.97
N LYS A 469 -18.20 -11.57 -3.48
CA LYS A 469 -16.88 -11.40 -2.89
C LYS A 469 -16.91 -11.02 -1.41
N THR A 470 -18.08 -10.89 -0.84
CA THR A 470 -18.25 -10.75 0.60
C THR A 470 -18.02 -12.10 1.24
N ASN A 471 -17.08 -12.18 2.17
CA ASN A 471 -16.69 -13.43 2.83
C ASN A 471 -17.00 -13.38 4.31
N LEU A 472 -17.52 -14.48 4.85
CA LEU A 472 -17.76 -14.69 6.27
C LEU A 472 -16.72 -15.66 6.83
N LEU A 473 -16.12 -15.32 7.95
CA LEU A 473 -15.20 -16.19 8.69
C LEU A 473 -15.64 -16.26 10.16
N ILE A 474 -15.84 -17.48 10.65
CA ILE A 474 -16.17 -17.70 12.08
C ILE A 474 -14.88 -17.99 12.82
N MET A 475 -14.55 -17.13 13.78
CA MET A 475 -13.33 -17.23 14.58
C MET A 475 -13.63 -17.66 16.00
N THR A 476 -12.88 -18.65 16.48
CA THR A 476 -12.99 -19.17 17.83
C THR A 476 -11.68 -19.82 18.29
N SER A 477 -11.59 -20.19 19.56
CA SER A 477 -10.44 -20.94 20.06
C SER A 477 -10.35 -22.32 19.39
N ALA A 478 -9.12 -22.82 19.19
CA ALA A 478 -8.89 -24.14 18.58
C ALA A 478 -9.62 -25.27 19.31
N ARG A 479 -9.76 -25.18 20.66
CA ARG A 479 -10.49 -26.15 21.46
C ARG A 479 -12.00 -26.12 21.17
N LYS A 480 -12.59 -24.92 21.09
CA LYS A 480 -14.02 -24.76 20.79
C LYS A 480 -14.35 -25.20 19.37
N HIS A 481 -13.48 -24.91 18.41
CA HIS A 481 -13.60 -25.35 17.02
C HIS A 481 -13.51 -26.88 16.87
N ALA A 482 -12.64 -27.54 17.64
CA ALA A 482 -12.54 -29.00 17.63
C ALA A 482 -13.81 -29.68 18.19
N ASN A 483 -14.50 -29.04 19.13
CA ASN A 483 -15.73 -29.58 19.74
C ASN A 483 -16.99 -29.28 18.91
N HIS A 484 -16.97 -28.24 18.10
CA HIS A 484 -18.10 -27.80 17.26
C HIS A 484 -17.57 -27.50 15.85
N GLN A 485 -17.80 -28.41 14.91
CA GLN A 485 -17.39 -28.22 13.51
C GLN A 485 -18.33 -27.28 12.73
N ASP A 486 -19.59 -27.24 13.12
CA ASP A 486 -20.59 -26.33 12.56
C ASP A 486 -21.25 -25.53 13.70
N PHE A 487 -21.26 -24.20 13.56
CA PHE A 487 -21.88 -23.28 14.52
C PHE A 487 -23.29 -22.86 14.09
N GLY A 488 -23.79 -23.34 12.94
CA GLY A 488 -25.07 -22.95 12.37
C GLY A 488 -25.18 -21.47 12.02
N ILE A 489 -24.02 -20.79 11.86
CA ILE A 489 -23.95 -19.36 11.53
C ILE A 489 -23.78 -19.22 10.03
N TYR A 490 -24.62 -18.42 9.40
CA TYR A 490 -24.53 -18.00 8.00
C TYR A 490 -25.00 -16.55 7.91
N LEU A 491 -24.63 -15.86 6.84
CA LEU A 491 -25.13 -14.52 6.58
C LEU A 491 -26.27 -14.59 5.55
N ASP A 492 -27.43 -14.05 5.90
CA ASP A 492 -28.54 -13.87 4.97
C ASP A 492 -28.45 -12.49 4.34
N THR A 493 -28.16 -12.45 3.04
CA THR A 493 -28.13 -11.20 2.24
C THR A 493 -29.49 -10.80 1.71
N GLY A 494 -30.53 -11.61 1.95
CA GLY A 494 -31.87 -11.49 1.35
C GLY A 494 -31.97 -12.10 -0.07
N SER A 495 -30.85 -12.28 -0.76
CA SER A 495 -30.80 -12.97 -2.08
C SER A 495 -30.06 -14.31 -2.01
N GLU A 496 -29.11 -14.44 -1.13
CA GLU A 496 -28.23 -15.61 -1.02
C GLU A 496 -27.80 -15.81 0.44
N HIS A 497 -27.48 -17.06 0.81
CA HIS A 497 -26.85 -17.39 2.07
C HIS A 497 -25.35 -17.54 1.89
N ILE A 498 -24.55 -16.73 2.59
CA ILE A 498 -23.10 -16.81 2.60
C ILE A 498 -22.66 -17.72 3.75
N LEU A 499 -22.06 -18.85 3.41
CA LEU A 499 -21.53 -19.80 4.37
C LEU A 499 -20.12 -19.38 4.85
N PRO A 500 -19.76 -19.73 6.11
CA PRO A 500 -18.44 -19.42 6.64
C PRO A 500 -17.32 -20.14 5.91
N LEU A 501 -16.23 -19.43 5.67
CA LEU A 501 -14.98 -19.97 5.17
C LEU A 501 -14.08 -20.45 6.30
N ASN A 502 -13.21 -21.41 6.03
CA ASN A 502 -12.20 -21.88 6.99
C ASN A 502 -10.94 -21.03 7.01
N GLU A 503 -10.66 -20.35 5.89
CA GLU A 503 -9.50 -19.48 5.74
C GLU A 503 -9.79 -18.38 4.71
N GLU A 504 -9.28 -17.18 4.96
CA GLU A 504 -9.38 -16.05 4.03
C GLU A 504 -8.17 -15.14 4.16
N LYS A 505 -7.92 -14.33 3.11
CA LYS A 505 -6.81 -13.40 3.06
C LYS A 505 -7.25 -11.97 3.34
N LEU A 506 -6.80 -11.40 4.45
CA LEU A 506 -7.08 -10.02 4.85
C LEU A 506 -5.79 -9.20 4.94
N LEU A 507 -5.71 -8.07 4.24
CA LEU A 507 -4.57 -7.14 4.25
C LEU A 507 -3.20 -7.84 4.15
N GLY A 508 -3.14 -8.95 3.41
CA GLY A 508 -1.92 -9.72 3.19
C GLY A 508 -1.62 -10.80 4.23
N VAL A 509 -2.49 -11.01 5.22
CA VAL A 509 -2.44 -12.15 6.15
C VAL A 509 -3.40 -13.24 5.68
N ASN A 510 -2.97 -14.50 5.64
CA ASN A 510 -3.87 -15.64 5.52
C ASN A 510 -4.40 -15.96 6.92
N LEU A 511 -5.67 -15.63 7.15
CA LEU A 511 -6.39 -15.88 8.39
C LEU A 511 -6.93 -17.30 8.40
N SER A 512 -6.98 -17.91 9.58
CA SER A 512 -7.71 -19.16 9.84
C SER A 512 -8.72 -18.93 10.94
N ASN A 513 -9.75 -19.74 10.98
CA ASN A 513 -10.83 -19.72 11.96
C ASN A 513 -10.39 -19.83 13.45
N CYS A 514 -9.17 -20.26 13.72
CA CYS A 514 -8.60 -20.33 15.07
C CYS A 514 -7.35 -19.44 15.25
N LEU A 515 -7.13 -18.44 14.41
CA LEU A 515 -5.98 -17.54 14.40
C LEU A 515 -4.62 -18.27 14.39
N SER A 516 -4.55 -19.45 13.75
CA SER A 516 -3.31 -20.18 13.61
C SER A 516 -2.39 -19.53 12.57
N TRP A 517 -1.13 -19.33 12.93
CA TRP A 517 -0.13 -18.76 12.03
C TRP A 517 0.39 -19.73 10.95
N ASN A 518 0.04 -21.03 11.04
CA ASN A 518 0.49 -22.04 10.09
C ASN A 518 0.13 -21.69 8.65
N LYS A 519 -1.12 -21.28 8.42
CA LYS A 519 -1.63 -20.90 7.09
C LYS A 519 -0.88 -19.70 6.50
N HIS A 520 -0.60 -18.68 7.30
CA HIS A 520 0.13 -17.52 6.84
C HIS A 520 1.61 -17.81 6.60
N VAL A 521 2.25 -18.54 7.51
CA VAL A 521 3.71 -18.74 7.47
C VAL A 521 4.12 -19.88 6.55
N ARG A 522 3.42 -21.04 6.57
CA ARG A 522 3.93 -22.27 5.93
C ARG A 522 2.96 -22.98 5.00
N ASP A 523 1.70 -23.19 5.38
CA ASP A 523 0.86 -24.27 4.84
C ASP A 523 0.09 -23.91 3.56
N THR A 524 0.28 -22.72 2.99
CA THR A 524 -0.39 -22.32 1.75
C THR A 524 0.61 -22.07 0.61
N LYS A 525 0.15 -22.18 -0.64
CA LYS A 525 0.96 -21.82 -1.83
C LYS A 525 1.40 -20.35 -1.82
N GLN A 526 0.66 -19.47 -1.15
CA GLN A 526 0.96 -18.05 -0.97
C GLN A 526 1.51 -17.73 0.43
N SER A 527 1.96 -18.73 1.17
CA SER A 527 2.58 -18.55 2.49
C SER A 527 3.87 -17.74 2.42
N LEU A 528 4.27 -17.22 3.57
CA LEU A 528 5.51 -16.46 3.69
C LEU A 528 6.74 -17.31 3.29
N VAL A 529 6.79 -18.57 3.72
CA VAL A 529 7.85 -19.53 3.37
C VAL A 529 7.92 -19.78 1.87
N SER A 530 6.79 -20.04 1.21
CA SER A 530 6.74 -20.26 -0.24
C SER A 530 7.20 -19.02 -1.02
N THR A 531 6.69 -17.83 -0.63
CA THR A 531 7.05 -16.56 -1.25
C THR A 531 8.54 -16.25 -1.07
N LEU A 532 9.07 -16.38 0.15
CA LEU A 532 10.49 -16.15 0.43
C LEU A 532 11.39 -17.13 -0.33
N THR A 533 11.02 -18.41 -0.41
CA THR A 533 11.77 -19.43 -1.17
C THR A 533 11.88 -19.05 -2.64
N SER A 534 10.78 -18.67 -3.27
CA SER A 534 10.77 -18.20 -4.67
C SER A 534 11.69 -16.99 -4.87
N ARG A 535 11.65 -16.00 -3.96
CA ARG A 535 12.47 -14.78 -4.04
C ARG A 535 13.95 -15.04 -3.76
N ILE A 536 14.28 -15.95 -2.85
CA ILE A 536 15.65 -16.38 -2.60
C ILE A 536 16.22 -17.13 -3.81
N ASN A 537 15.42 -17.94 -4.48
CA ASN A 537 15.82 -18.59 -5.73
C ASN A 537 16.08 -17.55 -6.85
N ALA A 538 15.28 -16.50 -6.92
CA ALA A 538 15.53 -15.37 -7.84
C ALA A 538 16.84 -14.63 -7.49
N LEU A 539 17.07 -14.37 -6.20
CA LEU A 539 18.32 -13.78 -5.72
C LEU A 539 19.53 -14.63 -6.09
N ALA A 540 19.44 -15.96 -5.93
CA ALA A 540 20.53 -16.89 -6.27
C ALA A 540 20.97 -16.79 -7.75
N LYS A 541 20.01 -16.60 -8.67
CA LYS A 541 20.30 -16.46 -10.11
C LYS A 541 21.15 -15.23 -10.45
N ILE A 542 21.08 -14.17 -9.63
CA ILE A 542 21.80 -12.92 -9.90
C ILE A 542 23.08 -12.79 -9.07
N CYS A 543 23.22 -13.52 -7.98
CA CYS A 543 24.34 -13.38 -7.05
C CYS A 543 25.71 -13.57 -7.68
N GLN A 544 25.82 -14.48 -8.65
CA GLN A 544 27.07 -14.77 -9.36
C GLN A 544 27.56 -13.61 -10.23
N TYR A 545 26.69 -12.63 -10.54
CA TYR A 545 26.97 -11.51 -11.48
C TYR A 545 26.99 -10.16 -10.81
N THR A 546 26.90 -10.09 -9.46
CA THR A 546 26.71 -8.85 -8.76
C THR A 546 27.65 -8.69 -7.57
N SER A 547 28.01 -7.44 -7.26
CA SER A 547 28.82 -7.11 -6.08
C SER A 547 28.05 -7.35 -4.76
N PHE A 548 28.78 -7.40 -3.64
CA PHE A 548 28.20 -7.53 -2.29
C PHE A 548 27.14 -6.44 -2.01
N ILE A 549 27.44 -5.19 -2.38
CA ILE A 549 26.52 -4.04 -2.15
C ILE A 549 25.21 -4.26 -2.91
N ASN A 550 25.28 -4.63 -4.18
CA ASN A 550 24.11 -4.86 -5.02
C ASN A 550 23.31 -6.10 -4.56
N ARG A 551 23.98 -7.20 -4.17
CA ARG A 551 23.32 -8.36 -3.58
C ARG A 551 22.55 -8.01 -2.31
N LYS A 552 23.18 -7.24 -1.41
CA LYS A 552 22.54 -6.74 -0.17
C LYS A 552 21.34 -5.84 -0.48
N MET A 553 21.47 -4.92 -1.44
CA MET A 553 20.38 -4.03 -1.85
C MET A 553 19.19 -4.83 -2.38
N VAL A 554 19.41 -5.76 -3.29
CA VAL A 554 18.36 -6.62 -3.85
C VAL A 554 17.73 -7.50 -2.77
N ALA A 555 18.55 -8.15 -1.93
CA ALA A 555 18.03 -8.99 -0.85
C ALA A 555 17.18 -8.21 0.15
N ASN A 556 17.56 -6.96 0.50
CA ASN A 556 16.74 -6.08 1.31
C ASN A 556 15.38 -5.79 0.64
N GLY A 557 15.38 -5.52 -0.66
CA GLY A 557 14.17 -5.19 -1.40
C GLY A 557 13.22 -6.36 -1.61
N ILE A 558 13.72 -7.58 -1.87
CA ILE A 558 12.84 -8.69 -2.25
C ILE A 558 12.67 -9.78 -1.18
N VAL A 559 13.60 -9.91 -0.24
CA VAL A 559 13.54 -10.91 0.84
C VAL A 559 13.19 -10.26 2.17
N MET A 560 14.01 -9.29 2.61
CA MET A 560 13.84 -8.68 3.93
C MET A 560 12.55 -7.86 4.02
N SER A 561 12.12 -7.20 2.94
CA SER A 561 10.85 -6.46 2.91
C SER A 561 9.64 -7.37 3.19
N TYR A 562 9.64 -8.61 2.68
CA TYR A 562 8.58 -9.58 2.95
C TYR A 562 8.68 -10.17 4.36
N LEU A 563 9.89 -10.47 4.80
CA LEU A 563 10.12 -10.99 6.15
C LEU A 563 9.77 -9.98 7.24
N THR A 564 9.91 -8.68 6.97
CA THR A 564 9.58 -7.62 7.95
C THR A 564 8.14 -7.12 7.84
N TYR A 565 7.42 -7.45 6.75
CA TYR A 565 6.01 -7.08 6.61
C TYR A 565 5.17 -7.79 7.67
N LEU A 566 4.39 -7.05 8.43
CA LEU A 566 3.55 -7.54 9.54
C LEU A 566 4.30 -8.29 10.66
N ILE A 567 5.62 -8.18 10.75
CA ILE A 567 6.42 -8.87 11.76
C ILE A 567 6.00 -8.59 13.22
N PRO A 568 5.50 -7.39 13.60
CA PRO A 568 4.96 -7.19 14.93
C PRO A 568 3.72 -8.04 15.22
N LEU A 569 2.93 -8.38 14.20
CA LEU A 569 1.72 -9.18 14.33
C LEU A 569 2.06 -10.67 14.45
N TYR A 570 2.73 -11.26 13.45
CA TYR A 570 3.04 -12.69 13.46
C TYR A 570 4.23 -13.08 14.36
N GLY A 571 4.90 -12.10 14.97
CA GLY A 571 6.05 -12.35 15.85
C GLY A 571 5.74 -13.15 17.13
N GLY A 572 4.48 -13.42 17.43
CA GLY A 572 4.03 -14.36 18.46
C GLY A 572 3.74 -15.77 17.97
N CYS A 573 4.10 -16.11 16.73
CA CYS A 573 3.89 -17.44 16.20
C CYS A 573 4.78 -18.49 16.88
N PRO A 574 4.40 -19.79 16.82
CA PRO A 574 5.17 -20.88 17.42
C PRO A 574 6.63 -20.92 16.94
N GLU A 575 7.51 -21.35 17.82
CA GLU A 575 8.96 -21.34 17.63
C GLU A 575 9.43 -22.10 16.38
N TYR A 576 8.80 -23.23 16.05
CA TYR A 576 9.16 -23.99 14.84
C TYR A 576 8.94 -23.21 13.54
N LEU A 577 7.95 -22.31 13.50
CA LEU A 577 7.71 -21.42 12.36
C LEU A 577 8.79 -20.34 12.27
N LEU A 578 9.19 -19.76 13.40
CA LEU A 578 10.28 -18.78 13.46
C LEU A 578 11.62 -19.38 13.03
N THR A 579 11.89 -20.61 13.45
CA THR A 579 13.09 -21.38 13.03
C THR A 579 13.10 -21.61 11.52
N GLY A 580 11.95 -21.95 10.93
CA GLY A 580 11.81 -22.06 9.47
C GLY A 580 12.12 -20.75 8.73
N LEU A 581 11.61 -19.62 9.23
CA LEU A 581 11.91 -18.30 8.68
C LEU A 581 13.38 -17.90 8.86
N GLN A 582 13.99 -18.25 10.01
CA GLN A 582 15.43 -18.03 10.25
C GLN A 582 16.30 -18.82 9.26
N THR A 583 15.93 -20.04 8.94
CA THR A 583 16.64 -20.85 7.94
C THR A 583 16.63 -20.18 6.56
N LEU A 584 15.49 -19.62 6.15
CA LEU A 584 15.39 -18.88 4.89
C LEU A 584 16.22 -17.58 4.92
N GLN A 585 16.20 -16.84 6.04
CA GLN A 585 17.05 -15.67 6.21
C GLN A 585 18.53 -16.03 6.10
N ASN A 586 18.97 -17.13 6.73
CA ASN A 586 20.35 -17.61 6.68
C ASN A 586 20.75 -17.99 5.24
N ARG A 587 19.84 -18.63 4.49
CA ARG A 587 20.07 -18.93 3.07
C ARG A 587 20.25 -17.66 2.24
N ALA A 588 19.42 -16.63 2.47
CA ALA A 588 19.58 -15.34 1.80
C ALA A 588 20.89 -14.65 2.20
N ALA A 589 21.26 -14.67 3.48
CA ALA A 589 22.51 -14.10 3.98
C ALA A 589 23.74 -14.78 3.32
N ARG A 590 23.73 -16.09 3.16
CA ARG A 590 24.80 -16.86 2.50
C ARG A 590 24.97 -16.43 1.04
N LEU A 591 23.87 -16.21 0.32
CA LEU A 591 23.93 -15.70 -1.05
C LEU A 591 24.50 -14.28 -1.12
N VAL A 592 24.13 -13.41 -0.19
CA VAL A 592 24.63 -12.02 -0.14
C VAL A 592 26.13 -11.98 0.14
N THR A 593 26.60 -12.75 1.13
CA THR A 593 28.02 -12.77 1.55
C THR A 593 28.89 -13.63 0.64
N ASN A 594 28.30 -14.47 -0.19
CA ASN A 594 28.99 -15.51 -0.97
C ASN A 594 29.82 -16.46 -0.07
N SER A 595 29.26 -16.80 1.09
CA SER A 595 29.93 -17.62 2.11
C SER A 595 29.69 -19.10 1.88
N ASN A 596 30.63 -19.91 2.34
CA ASN A 596 30.55 -21.39 2.31
C ASN A 596 29.41 -21.89 3.21
N TRP A 597 29.01 -23.15 2.98
CA TRP A 597 27.97 -23.81 3.76
C TRP A 597 28.26 -23.85 5.27
N TYR A 598 29.53 -24.05 5.63
CA TYR A 598 29.98 -24.13 7.02
C TYR A 598 30.10 -22.79 7.75
N THR A 599 29.94 -21.65 7.05
CA THR A 599 30.03 -20.33 7.69
C THR A 599 28.88 -20.13 8.67
N PRO A 600 29.16 -19.85 9.97
CA PRO A 600 28.13 -19.58 10.96
C PRO A 600 27.22 -18.42 10.57
N SER A 601 25.90 -18.58 10.82
CA SER A 601 24.90 -17.55 10.45
C SER A 601 25.14 -16.22 11.16
N SER A 602 25.61 -16.24 12.41
CA SER A 602 25.94 -15.03 13.18
C SER A 602 26.99 -14.16 12.49
N ILE A 603 28.02 -14.77 11.90
CA ILE A 603 29.09 -14.06 11.16
C ILE A 603 28.49 -13.39 9.91
N MET A 604 27.72 -14.15 9.13
CA MET A 604 27.09 -13.62 7.91
C MET A 604 26.12 -12.49 8.20
N LEU A 605 25.24 -12.63 9.19
CA LEU A 605 24.29 -11.62 9.59
C LEU A 605 24.98 -10.35 10.11
N SER A 606 26.07 -10.52 10.88
CA SER A 606 26.89 -9.40 11.36
C SER A 606 27.55 -8.65 10.22
N GLN A 607 28.17 -9.35 9.26
CA GLN A 607 28.81 -8.76 8.07
C GLN A 607 27.85 -7.94 7.22
N ILE A 608 26.63 -8.44 7.05
CA ILE A 608 25.57 -7.73 6.29
C ILE A 608 24.97 -6.59 7.15
N GLY A 609 25.04 -6.68 8.47
CA GLY A 609 24.40 -5.80 9.42
C GLY A 609 22.91 -6.08 9.62
N TRP A 610 22.46 -7.32 9.35
CA TRP A 610 21.10 -7.76 9.62
C TRP A 610 20.91 -8.20 11.08
N LEU A 611 19.69 -8.05 11.57
CA LEU A 611 19.20 -8.70 12.79
C LEU A 611 18.67 -10.09 12.42
N ASN A 612 18.75 -11.06 13.32
CA ASN A 612 18.06 -12.33 13.15
C ASN A 612 16.54 -12.17 13.30
N VAL A 613 15.75 -13.19 12.98
CA VAL A 613 14.27 -13.10 12.97
C VAL A 613 13.73 -12.67 14.33
N ARG A 614 14.20 -13.25 15.44
CA ARG A 614 13.75 -12.89 16.79
C ARG A 614 14.12 -11.44 17.16
N GLN A 615 15.36 -11.06 16.86
CA GLN A 615 15.83 -9.68 17.05
C GLN A 615 15.00 -8.67 16.23
N MET A 616 14.61 -9.04 15.01
CA MET A 616 13.75 -8.18 14.19
C MET A 616 12.34 -8.04 14.76
N ILE A 617 11.75 -9.12 15.28
CA ILE A 617 10.44 -9.08 15.94
C ILE A 617 10.46 -8.04 17.07
N ILE A 618 11.44 -8.14 17.95
CA ILE A 618 11.58 -7.23 19.08
C ILE A 618 11.84 -5.80 18.60
N PHE A 619 12.77 -5.64 17.68
CA PHE A 619 13.11 -4.32 17.14
C PHE A 619 11.90 -3.61 16.52
N HIS A 620 11.15 -4.28 15.65
CA HIS A 620 10.01 -3.68 14.98
C HIS A 620 8.82 -3.44 15.92
N SER A 621 8.59 -4.34 16.88
CA SER A 621 7.55 -4.19 17.91
C SER A 621 7.82 -2.97 18.78
N LEU A 622 9.05 -2.83 19.30
CA LEU A 622 9.43 -1.71 20.15
C LEU A 622 9.47 -0.36 19.39
N VAL A 623 9.86 -0.38 18.11
CA VAL A 623 9.78 0.82 17.26
C VAL A 623 8.32 1.22 17.04
N LEU A 624 7.39 0.28 16.94
CA LEU A 624 5.96 0.60 16.83
C LEU A 624 5.43 1.23 18.11
N VAL A 625 5.74 0.67 19.29
CA VAL A 625 5.38 1.25 20.59
C VAL A 625 5.96 2.66 20.75
N PHE A 626 7.23 2.86 20.42
CA PHE A 626 7.85 4.19 20.48
C PHE A 626 7.11 5.21 19.62
N LYS A 627 6.80 4.86 18.38
CA LYS A 627 6.04 5.74 17.46
C LYS A 627 4.66 6.05 18.00
N THR A 628 3.93 5.04 18.48
CA THR A 628 2.59 5.22 19.04
C THR A 628 2.62 6.15 20.24
N LYS A 629 3.61 6.04 21.12
CA LYS A 629 3.78 6.96 22.26
C LYS A 629 4.11 8.38 21.82
N GLN A 630 5.00 8.53 20.84
CA GLN A 630 5.42 9.84 20.36
C GLN A 630 4.33 10.56 19.58
N ASP A 631 3.61 9.84 18.72
CA ASP A 631 2.63 10.39 17.81
C ASP A 631 1.20 10.41 18.41
N MET A 632 0.98 9.73 19.55
CA MET A 632 -0.33 9.49 20.18
C MET A 632 -1.35 8.85 19.20
N LYS A 633 -0.86 8.15 18.18
CA LYS A 633 -1.65 7.54 17.10
C LYS A 633 -1.09 6.15 16.73
N PRO A 634 -1.95 5.22 16.27
CA PRO A 634 -3.43 5.34 16.26
C PRO A 634 -3.98 5.36 17.69
N VAL A 635 -5.10 6.05 17.85
CA VAL A 635 -5.70 6.33 19.17
C VAL A 635 -5.98 5.07 19.96
N TYR A 636 -6.52 4.01 19.32
CA TYR A 636 -6.82 2.75 20.04
C TYR A 636 -5.57 2.13 20.68
N LEU A 637 -4.44 2.10 19.93
CA LEU A 637 -3.19 1.52 20.41
C LEU A 637 -2.54 2.41 21.47
N TYR A 638 -2.60 3.73 21.27
CA TYR A 638 -2.15 4.69 22.25
C TYR A 638 -2.92 4.55 23.57
N ASN A 639 -4.24 4.48 23.52
CA ASN A 639 -5.09 4.29 24.71
C ASN A 639 -4.77 2.97 25.42
N LYS A 640 -4.63 1.86 24.69
CA LYS A 640 -4.21 0.57 25.28
C LYS A 640 -2.85 0.58 25.95
N ILE A 641 -1.95 1.46 25.52
CA ILE A 641 -0.63 1.66 26.11
C ILE A 641 -0.70 2.70 27.24
N SER A 642 -1.39 3.85 27.05
CA SER A 642 -1.38 5.00 27.97
C SER A 642 -2.24 4.81 29.23
N THR A 643 -3.39 4.14 29.15
CA THR A 643 -4.22 3.81 30.34
C THR A 643 -3.47 3.02 31.39
N ARG A 644 -2.29 2.49 31.03
CA ARG A 644 -1.41 1.71 31.88
C ARG A 644 -0.33 2.55 32.58
N PHE A 645 -0.31 3.89 32.39
CA PHE A 645 0.66 4.80 33.01
C PHE A 645 0.21 5.40 34.35
N ASN A 646 -1.10 5.51 34.59
CA ASN A 646 -1.60 6.46 35.60
C ASN A 646 -1.58 5.95 37.06
N VAL A 647 -1.02 4.78 37.39
CA VAL A 647 -1.18 4.20 38.74
C VAL A 647 0.13 3.88 39.44
N ASP A 648 1.28 3.89 38.79
CA ASP A 648 2.56 3.55 39.44
C ASP A 648 3.65 4.60 39.14
N THR A 649 3.95 5.41 40.14
CA THR A 649 4.90 6.54 40.04
C THR A 649 6.32 6.14 39.62
N ARG A 650 6.80 4.94 40.01
CA ARG A 650 8.15 4.45 39.67
C ARG A 650 8.24 3.99 38.21
N LEU A 651 7.24 3.26 37.72
CA LEU A 651 7.17 2.86 36.31
C LEU A 651 6.95 4.06 35.39
N ALA A 652 6.12 5.02 35.78
CA ALA A 652 5.87 6.25 35.05
C ALA A 652 7.15 7.10 34.95
N ALA A 653 7.90 7.28 36.04
CA ALA A 653 9.16 8.01 36.05
C ALA A 653 10.22 7.43 35.11
N THR A 654 10.21 6.11 34.87
CA THR A 654 11.11 5.40 33.94
C THR A 654 10.51 5.15 32.56
N ASN A 655 9.37 5.78 32.22
CA ASN A 655 8.67 5.59 30.95
C ASN A 655 8.27 4.12 30.69
N GLY A 656 8.01 3.33 31.73
CA GLY A 656 7.52 1.96 31.68
C GLY A 656 6.03 1.86 31.32
N ILE A 657 5.55 0.67 31.03
CA ILE A 657 4.14 0.37 30.73
C ILE A 657 3.66 -0.72 31.72
N ARG A 658 2.52 -0.49 32.39
CA ARG A 658 1.95 -1.48 33.31
C ARG A 658 1.01 -2.43 32.56
N GLU A 659 1.10 -3.73 32.82
CA GLU A 659 0.11 -4.69 32.34
C GLU A 659 -1.10 -4.71 33.28
N VAL A 660 -2.29 -4.46 32.73
CA VAL A 660 -3.53 -4.35 33.55
C VAL A 660 -4.38 -5.61 33.47
N ARG A 661 -4.14 -6.51 32.51
CA ARG A 661 -5.04 -7.63 32.21
C ARG A 661 -4.38 -8.97 32.49
N LYS A 662 -5.05 -9.85 33.28
CA LYS A 662 -4.70 -11.27 33.38
C LYS A 662 -5.18 -11.98 32.10
N ILE A 663 -4.27 -12.35 31.24
CA ILE A 663 -4.55 -13.09 30.01
C ILE A 663 -4.46 -14.58 30.30
N LYS A 664 -5.51 -15.32 29.96
CA LYS A 664 -5.64 -16.76 30.23
C LYS A 664 -5.13 -17.62 29.09
N THR A 665 -5.51 -17.26 27.86
CA THR A 665 -5.20 -18.06 26.66
C THR A 665 -3.74 -17.97 26.22
N LYS A 666 -3.24 -19.03 25.60
CA LYS A 666 -1.89 -19.05 25.03
C LYS A 666 -1.74 -18.02 23.89
N ILE A 667 -2.77 -17.88 23.04
CA ILE A 667 -2.80 -16.93 21.94
C ILE A 667 -2.76 -15.50 22.47
N GLY A 668 -3.54 -15.20 23.50
CA GLY A 668 -3.54 -13.89 24.14
C GLY A 668 -2.17 -13.53 24.71
N LYS A 669 -1.49 -14.45 25.42
CA LYS A 669 -0.13 -14.22 25.97
C LYS A 669 0.90 -13.98 24.86
N GLN A 670 0.73 -14.60 23.70
CA GLN A 670 1.61 -14.45 22.53
C GLN A 670 1.22 -13.27 21.63
N SER A 671 0.11 -12.58 21.91
CA SER A 671 -0.34 -11.42 21.14
C SER A 671 0.64 -10.23 21.27
N PHE A 672 0.43 -9.22 20.45
CA PHE A 672 1.37 -8.10 20.33
C PHE A 672 1.59 -7.36 21.65
N LEU A 673 0.52 -6.93 22.30
CA LEU A 673 0.64 -6.05 23.49
C LEU A 673 1.34 -6.72 24.68
N PRO A 674 0.89 -7.90 25.19
CA PRO A 674 1.53 -8.54 26.34
C PRO A 674 3.01 -8.78 26.12
N ARG A 675 3.35 -9.41 25.00
CA ARG A 675 4.72 -9.71 24.60
C ARG A 675 5.60 -8.45 24.49
N THR A 676 5.04 -7.38 23.97
CA THR A 676 5.82 -6.16 23.70
C THR A 676 5.95 -5.28 24.93
N ILE A 677 5.00 -5.32 25.86
CA ILE A 677 5.08 -4.63 27.14
C ILE A 677 6.27 -5.15 27.97
N ASP A 678 6.40 -6.47 28.09
CA ASP A 678 7.53 -7.07 28.77
C ASP A 678 8.86 -6.67 28.14
N GLN A 679 8.92 -6.74 26.79
CA GLN A 679 10.11 -6.32 26.05
C GLN A 679 10.43 -4.83 26.23
N TRP A 680 9.43 -3.96 26.28
CA TRP A 680 9.60 -2.53 26.54
C TRP A 680 10.13 -2.25 27.93
N ASN A 681 9.57 -2.91 28.94
CA ASN A 681 9.96 -2.73 30.34
C ASN A 681 11.37 -3.26 30.64
N ASN A 682 11.83 -4.27 29.89
CA ASN A 682 13.18 -4.80 29.97
C ASN A 682 14.24 -3.90 29.27
N LEU A 683 13.83 -2.86 28.54
CA LEU A 683 14.78 -1.91 28.00
C LEU A 683 15.40 -1.07 29.13
N PRO A 684 16.70 -0.72 29.05
CA PRO A 684 17.31 0.26 29.94
C PRO A 684 16.56 1.60 29.93
N PRO A 685 16.44 2.29 31.08
CA PRO A 685 15.73 3.57 31.18
C PRO A 685 16.26 4.63 30.21
N ASP A 686 17.59 4.66 29.97
CA ASP A 686 18.23 5.60 29.03
C ASP A 686 17.78 5.39 27.56
N ILE A 687 17.35 4.19 27.19
CA ILE A 687 16.77 3.93 25.87
C ILE A 687 15.29 4.32 25.83
N ARG A 688 14.53 4.02 26.91
CA ARG A 688 13.08 4.32 26.98
C ARG A 688 12.78 5.82 27.00
N THR A 689 13.69 6.64 27.51
CA THR A 689 13.53 8.10 27.63
C THR A 689 13.96 8.90 26.39
N ILE A 690 14.50 8.23 25.35
CA ILE A 690 14.89 8.89 24.11
C ILE A 690 13.67 9.48 23.42
N THR A 691 13.76 10.72 22.94
CA THR A 691 12.70 11.41 22.19
C THR A 691 12.88 11.32 20.66
N SER A 692 14.12 11.17 20.17
CA SER A 692 14.39 11.10 18.73
C SER A 692 14.27 9.67 18.20
N LEU A 693 13.38 9.44 17.25
CA LEU A 693 13.19 8.14 16.59
C LEU A 693 14.49 7.59 15.97
N LYS A 694 15.31 8.47 15.39
CA LYS A 694 16.61 8.07 14.79
C LYS A 694 17.58 7.56 15.86
N LYS A 695 17.72 8.30 16.97
CA LYS A 695 18.56 7.89 18.12
C LYS A 695 18.02 6.62 18.78
N PHE A 696 16.70 6.53 18.96
CA PHE A 696 16.06 5.34 19.54
C PHE A 696 16.34 4.09 18.70
N LYS A 697 16.11 4.13 17.39
CA LYS A 697 16.38 3.00 16.49
C LYS A 697 17.85 2.56 16.53
N MET A 698 18.76 3.50 16.59
CA MET A 698 20.21 3.20 16.64
C MET A 698 20.58 2.49 17.93
N LYS A 699 20.21 3.04 19.10
CA LYS A 699 20.51 2.44 20.41
C LYS A 699 19.75 1.10 20.60
N LEU A 700 18.50 1.05 20.21
CA LEU A 700 17.71 -0.20 20.25
C LEU A 700 18.35 -1.31 19.42
N LYS A 701 18.83 -1.00 18.21
CA LYS A 701 19.49 -2.00 17.36
C LYS A 701 20.77 -2.55 18.00
N LEU A 702 21.54 -1.70 18.68
CA LEU A 702 22.74 -2.12 19.40
C LEU A 702 22.37 -3.01 20.60
N TRP A 703 21.41 -2.55 21.40
CA TRP A 703 20.95 -3.30 22.58
C TRP A 703 20.41 -4.69 22.21
N VAL A 704 19.55 -4.78 21.18
CA VAL A 704 19.00 -6.05 20.70
C VAL A 704 20.09 -7.02 20.21
N LYS A 705 21.17 -6.50 19.60
CA LYS A 705 22.30 -7.34 19.17
C LYS A 705 23.15 -7.88 20.32
N GLN A 706 23.22 -7.14 21.43
CA GLN A 706 24.08 -7.50 22.56
C GLN A 706 23.37 -8.41 23.58
N ASN A 707 22.05 -8.30 23.70
CA ASN A 707 21.30 -8.98 24.76
C ASN A 707 20.41 -10.13 24.28
N LEU A 708 20.38 -10.37 22.98
CA LEU A 708 19.57 -11.43 22.32
C LEU A 708 20.35 -12.09 21.18
#